data_88733105ff9a8d75f7e4717d1b55ef29
#
_entry.id   88733105ff9a8d75f7e4717d1b55ef29
#
_cell.length_a   1.000
_cell.length_b   1.000
_cell.length_c   1.000
_cell.angle_alpha   90.00
_cell.angle_beta   90.00
_cell.angle_gamma   90.00
#
_symmetry.space_group_name_H-M   'P 1'
#
loop_
_entity.id
_entity.type
_entity.pdbx_description
1 polymer ?
#
loop_
_entity_poly.entity_id
_entity_poly.type
_entity_poly.pdbx_seq_one_letter_code
_entity_poly.pdbx_strand_id
1 'polypeptide(L)'
;MVRLIAAAAIFSTVFNGPASTGPNLKDLVEAPSLSSPAISPDGRWVAFRRDEASLEINRHDVSWWVAPVDGSKPAKRIADGGEALFNDAGALPSAPPTWSARSDSVYFLALTTDGVQVVRADLDGAARPVTASPGDITTFVLGADGAIVYAAAAPRSEILAAEMKSRDEGVLVDETVDPAQNLFGAIRISGRPAAQRLSGRWFSRRGLLGERDLTFWRAEGRHAPAAISVETAQASGMALDTSRKPVFGRPSLVARNEHGAVARVGVAGDAIVVTDSAGAKITCPISVCGAGRITQLSWRLGGNDLVFISKTEVDGRILRTWRVGEGAARTLFLTEGLLHGGGQVGSPCAVGDRFMVCVLASAVTPPHLVAIDLDSGRARDLTRADPDPGVVHHRLQWTDATGRRFLGDLLEPANAPERRPLFVTYYSCDGYLRGGVGDEWPLSALARSGISALCISAPPEQPGEQDGNLKANETAMAGIASAIELLNAQGRIDPNRIGVGGVSFGADVAMWAAMRLPIAAVSIGSLQLEPTYWWFNSIRGRDAPKLIQQSWGLGSPEATPERWKLLSPALNVDKINAPVLMQLPEQEFRSTMQLYARLSQSSVPTELFAFPTEPHILTEPRHRLAAYERNVDWFRFWLQGVEDPSTTKTAQYRRWRAARAAWKPSDLNPSATKP
;
A
#
# COMPACT_ATOMS: atom_id res chain seq x y z
N MET A 1 73.25 -22.88 -5.51
CA MET A 1 71.90 -23.20 -6.04
C MET A 1 70.89 -22.42 -5.21
N VAL A 2 70.47 -21.27 -5.69
CA VAL A 2 69.48 -20.38 -5.05
C VAL A 2 68.16 -20.56 -5.83
N ARG A 3 67.11 -21.02 -5.16
CA ARG A 3 65.78 -21.11 -5.75
C ARG A 3 65.05 -19.80 -5.51
N LEU A 4 64.76 -19.09 -6.60
CA LEU A 4 63.79 -17.96 -6.61
C LEU A 4 62.38 -18.55 -6.48
N ILE A 5 61.61 -18.04 -5.51
CA ILE A 5 60.18 -18.22 -5.42
C ILE A 5 59.55 -16.99 -6.06
N ALA A 6 58.85 -17.19 -7.17
CA ALA A 6 58.06 -16.15 -7.78
C ALA A 6 56.69 -16.07 -7.07
N ALA A 7 56.41 -14.92 -6.47
CA ALA A 7 55.08 -14.60 -5.95
C ALA A 7 54.18 -14.09 -7.10
N ALA A 8 53.14 -14.82 -7.42
CA ALA A 8 52.11 -14.38 -8.36
C ALA A 8 51.17 -13.39 -7.67
N ALA A 9 51.21 -12.13 -8.06
CA ALA A 9 50.23 -11.11 -7.64
C ALA A 9 48.94 -11.33 -8.44
N ILE A 10 47.89 -11.71 -7.74
CA ILE A 10 46.52 -11.77 -8.31
C ILE A 10 46.00 -10.34 -8.36
N PHE A 11 45.99 -9.75 -9.55
CA PHE A 11 45.28 -8.50 -9.81
C PHE A 11 43.76 -8.81 -9.87
N SER A 12 43.02 -8.44 -8.83
CA SER A 12 41.57 -8.37 -8.89
C SER A 12 41.18 -7.19 -9.78
N THR A 13 40.77 -7.46 -10.98
CA THR A 13 40.12 -6.46 -11.86
C THR A 13 38.76 -6.15 -11.28
N VAL A 14 38.63 -4.96 -10.69
CA VAL A 14 37.34 -4.36 -10.39
C VAL A 14 36.63 -4.08 -11.72
N PHE A 15 35.64 -4.88 -12.07
CA PHE A 15 34.74 -4.58 -13.16
C PHE A 15 33.89 -3.36 -12.77
N ASN A 16 34.32 -2.17 -13.19
CA ASN A 16 33.41 -1.02 -13.27
C ASN A 16 32.44 -1.28 -14.44
N GLY A 17 31.32 -1.91 -14.18
CA GLY A 17 30.21 -1.94 -15.13
C GLY A 17 29.73 -0.52 -15.45
N PRO A 18 29.15 -0.28 -16.64
CA PRO A 18 28.59 1.02 -16.99
C PRO A 18 27.58 1.45 -15.94
N ALA A 19 27.63 2.72 -15.52
CA ALA A 19 26.70 3.28 -14.54
C ALA A 19 25.26 3.00 -15.01
N SER A 20 24.46 2.42 -14.13
CA SER A 20 23.04 2.15 -14.36
C SER A 20 22.33 3.45 -14.72
N THR A 21 21.69 3.51 -15.89
CA THR A 21 20.94 4.68 -16.37
C THR A 21 19.51 4.77 -15.80
N GLY A 22 19.12 3.82 -14.93
CA GLY A 22 17.79 3.79 -14.30
C GLY A 22 17.70 4.66 -13.04
N PRO A 23 16.48 4.85 -12.48
CA PRO A 23 16.24 5.68 -11.32
C PRO A 23 17.04 5.17 -10.11
N ASN A 24 17.71 6.08 -9.39
CA ASN A 24 18.36 5.75 -8.12
C ASN A 24 17.34 5.65 -6.96
N LEU A 25 17.80 5.30 -5.74
CA LEU A 25 16.88 5.10 -4.61
C LEU A 25 16.15 6.39 -4.21
N LYS A 26 16.78 7.57 -4.35
CA LYS A 26 16.12 8.85 -4.08
C LYS A 26 15.03 9.13 -5.10
N ASP A 27 15.31 8.91 -6.37
CA ASP A 27 14.32 9.06 -7.45
C ASP A 27 13.10 8.13 -7.23
N LEU A 28 13.33 6.91 -6.72
CA LEU A 28 12.24 5.98 -6.39
C LEU A 28 11.40 6.48 -5.21
N VAL A 29 12.03 7.04 -4.18
CA VAL A 29 11.29 7.62 -3.02
C VAL A 29 10.51 8.85 -3.45
N GLU A 30 11.10 9.73 -4.24
CA GLU A 30 10.50 10.99 -4.69
C GLU A 30 9.60 10.83 -5.94
N ALA A 31 9.48 9.60 -6.48
CA ALA A 31 8.58 9.34 -7.60
C ALA A 31 7.13 9.73 -7.25
N PRO A 32 6.48 10.57 -8.07
CA PRO A 32 5.16 11.06 -7.76
C PRO A 32 4.12 9.95 -7.79
N SER A 33 3.15 10.02 -6.87
CA SER A 33 1.97 9.19 -6.84
C SER A 33 0.77 9.99 -7.36
N LEU A 34 -0.06 9.37 -8.19
CA LEU A 34 -1.27 9.98 -8.73
C LEU A 34 -2.49 9.32 -8.13
N SER A 35 -3.56 10.10 -7.87
CA SER A 35 -4.78 9.53 -7.30
C SER A 35 -6.00 10.44 -7.50
N SER A 36 -7.17 9.87 -7.18
CA SER A 36 -8.43 10.61 -7.04
C SER A 36 -8.85 11.38 -8.30
N PRO A 37 -8.82 10.76 -9.50
CA PRO A 37 -9.29 11.43 -10.70
C PRO A 37 -10.79 11.74 -10.62
N ALA A 38 -11.19 12.89 -11.16
CA ALA A 38 -12.59 13.29 -11.30
C ALA A 38 -12.78 14.02 -12.64
N ILE A 39 -13.69 13.53 -13.48
CA ILE A 39 -14.04 14.16 -14.75
C ILE A 39 -15.00 15.31 -14.50
N SER A 40 -14.82 16.43 -15.21
CA SER A 40 -15.72 17.59 -15.13
C SER A 40 -17.12 17.26 -15.67
N PRO A 41 -18.19 17.95 -15.20
CA PRO A 41 -19.56 17.73 -15.69
C PRO A 41 -19.72 17.85 -17.20
N ASP A 42 -18.93 18.69 -17.87
CA ASP A 42 -18.94 18.86 -19.32
C ASP A 42 -18.08 17.82 -20.08
N GLY A 43 -17.45 16.89 -19.37
CA GLY A 43 -16.64 15.81 -19.92
C GLY A 43 -15.30 16.23 -20.52
N ARG A 44 -14.91 17.52 -20.45
CA ARG A 44 -13.71 18.05 -21.13
C ARG A 44 -12.44 17.96 -20.31
N TRP A 45 -12.54 17.98 -18.98
CA TRP A 45 -11.42 18.04 -18.07
C TRP A 45 -11.42 16.87 -17.10
N VAL A 46 -10.25 16.48 -16.65
CA VAL A 46 -10.06 15.64 -15.46
C VAL A 46 -9.21 16.38 -14.45
N ALA A 47 -9.69 16.48 -13.20
CA ALA A 47 -8.90 16.90 -12.07
C ALA A 47 -8.34 15.65 -11.37
N PHE A 48 -7.12 15.72 -10.87
CA PHE A 48 -6.47 14.63 -10.15
C PHE A 48 -5.47 15.16 -9.12
N ARG A 49 -5.21 14.33 -8.12
CA ARG A 49 -4.25 14.63 -7.06
C ARG A 49 -2.89 14.03 -7.41
N ARG A 50 -1.84 14.81 -7.20
CA ARG A 50 -0.45 14.39 -7.24
C ARG A 50 0.16 14.54 -5.86
N ASP A 51 0.72 13.46 -5.33
CA ASP A 51 1.46 13.38 -4.08
C ASP A 51 2.94 13.23 -4.39
N GLU A 52 3.78 14.09 -3.82
CA GLU A 52 5.22 14.13 -4.05
C GLU A 52 5.95 14.09 -2.72
N ALA A 53 6.76 13.05 -2.55
CA ALA A 53 7.70 12.98 -1.43
C ALA A 53 8.88 13.93 -1.68
N SER A 54 9.30 14.65 -0.64
CA SER A 54 10.51 15.47 -0.67
C SER A 54 11.48 15.02 0.42
N LEU A 55 12.64 14.56 0.02
CA LEU A 55 13.74 14.22 0.93
C LEU A 55 14.34 15.46 1.58
N GLU A 56 14.28 16.61 0.93
CA GLU A 56 14.81 17.87 1.46
C GLU A 56 14.06 18.31 2.71
N ILE A 57 12.74 18.39 2.64
CA ILE A 57 11.88 18.82 3.73
C ILE A 57 11.27 17.68 4.55
N ASN A 58 11.54 16.41 4.14
CA ASN A 58 11.11 15.18 4.79
C ASN A 58 9.60 15.07 4.99
N ARG A 59 8.82 15.38 3.97
CA ARG A 59 7.37 15.26 3.99
C ARG A 59 6.81 15.00 2.59
N HIS A 60 5.52 14.68 2.54
CA HIS A 60 4.74 14.59 1.31
C HIS A 60 3.90 15.84 1.12
N ASP A 61 4.04 16.48 -0.03
CA ASP A 61 3.20 17.60 -0.46
C ASP A 61 2.19 17.14 -1.50
N VAL A 62 0.95 17.58 -1.31
CA VAL A 62 -0.15 17.29 -2.22
C VAL A 62 -0.37 18.49 -3.14
N SER A 63 -0.59 18.23 -4.41
CA SER A 63 -0.99 19.24 -5.39
C SER A 63 -2.14 18.74 -6.26
N TRP A 64 -2.96 19.70 -6.73
CA TRP A 64 -4.07 19.43 -7.62
C TRP A 64 -3.76 19.87 -9.03
N TRP A 65 -4.08 19.01 -9.97
CA TRP A 65 -3.77 19.14 -11.38
C TRP A 65 -5.01 18.94 -12.23
N VAL A 66 -5.04 19.54 -13.42
CA VAL A 66 -6.06 19.30 -14.44
C VAL A 66 -5.43 18.98 -15.77
N ALA A 67 -6.07 18.11 -16.54
CA ALA A 67 -5.72 17.80 -17.91
C ALA A 67 -6.97 17.77 -18.78
N PRO A 68 -6.89 18.16 -20.08
CA PRO A 68 -7.96 17.84 -21.02
C PRO A 68 -8.05 16.32 -21.18
N VAL A 69 -9.28 15.77 -21.11
CA VAL A 69 -9.49 14.31 -21.21
C VAL A 69 -9.10 13.77 -22.58
N ASP A 70 -9.15 14.62 -23.61
CA ASP A 70 -8.71 14.29 -24.97
C ASP A 70 -7.19 14.33 -25.16
N GLY A 71 -6.42 14.68 -24.12
CA GLY A 71 -4.95 14.78 -24.17
C GLY A 71 -4.41 15.86 -25.12
N SER A 72 -5.24 16.83 -25.51
CA SER A 72 -4.88 17.91 -26.44
C SER A 72 -3.81 18.87 -25.89
N LYS A 73 -3.65 18.92 -24.58
CA LYS A 73 -2.66 19.72 -23.84
C LYS A 73 -2.10 18.94 -22.67
N PRO A 74 -0.86 19.24 -22.23
CA PRO A 74 -0.30 18.64 -21.03
C PRO A 74 -1.09 19.03 -19.78
N ALA A 75 -1.00 18.16 -18.76
CA ALA A 75 -1.57 18.45 -17.45
C ALA A 75 -0.91 19.70 -16.84
N LYS A 76 -1.69 20.50 -16.12
CA LYS A 76 -1.20 21.68 -15.39
C LYS A 76 -1.65 21.66 -13.94
N ARG A 77 -0.78 22.17 -13.06
CA ARG A 77 -1.09 22.39 -11.64
C ARG A 77 -2.07 23.57 -11.52
N ILE A 78 -3.10 23.39 -10.68
CA ILE A 78 -4.09 24.43 -10.37
C ILE A 78 -4.11 24.85 -8.89
N ALA A 79 -3.60 24.02 -7.99
CA ALA A 79 -3.58 24.35 -6.58
C ALA A 79 -2.52 23.57 -5.82
N ASP A 80 -2.16 24.14 -4.66
CA ASP A 80 -1.48 23.46 -3.57
C ASP A 80 -2.53 22.82 -2.67
N GLY A 81 -2.36 21.54 -2.35
CA GLY A 81 -3.22 20.78 -1.44
C GLY A 81 -2.65 20.66 -0.02
N GLY A 82 -1.48 21.25 0.21
CA GLY A 82 -0.80 21.22 1.50
C GLY A 82 -0.13 19.86 1.79
N GLU A 83 0.13 19.59 3.06
CA GLU A 83 0.72 18.35 3.53
C GLU A 83 -0.25 17.19 3.37
N ALA A 84 0.26 16.01 3.00
CA ALA A 84 -0.56 14.81 2.82
C ALA A 84 -1.24 14.37 4.12
N LEU A 85 -2.55 14.13 4.05
CA LEU A 85 -3.36 13.64 5.17
C LEU A 85 -3.45 12.11 5.13
N PHE A 86 -2.43 11.45 5.66
CA PHE A 86 -2.41 10.00 5.74
C PHE A 86 -3.42 9.48 6.77
N ASN A 87 -3.94 8.27 6.53
CA ASN A 87 -4.75 7.54 7.49
C ASN A 87 -3.87 6.81 8.53
N ASP A 88 -4.51 6.07 9.43
CA ASP A 88 -3.89 5.35 10.54
C ASP A 88 -2.84 4.32 10.09
N ALA A 89 -3.01 3.75 8.90
CA ALA A 89 -2.06 2.78 8.35
C ALA A 89 -0.90 3.43 7.57
N GLY A 90 -0.90 4.76 7.41
CA GLY A 90 0.09 5.46 6.60
C GLY A 90 -0.24 5.51 5.11
N ALA A 91 -1.46 5.17 4.72
CA ALA A 91 -1.93 5.30 3.35
C ALA A 91 -2.61 6.65 3.13
N LEU A 92 -2.44 7.24 1.95
CA LEU A 92 -3.15 8.44 1.54
C LEU A 92 -4.52 8.06 0.98
N PRO A 93 -5.65 8.37 1.68
CA PRO A 93 -6.98 7.97 1.26
C PRO A 93 -7.38 8.59 -0.08
N SER A 94 -8.28 7.91 -0.80
CA SER A 94 -8.96 8.52 -1.93
C SER A 94 -9.79 9.72 -1.47
N ALA A 95 -9.64 10.83 -2.15
CA ALA A 95 -10.38 12.06 -1.88
C ALA A 95 -10.67 12.77 -3.22
N PRO A 96 -11.58 12.22 -4.06
CA PRO A 96 -11.89 12.81 -5.35
C PRO A 96 -12.43 14.24 -5.13
N PRO A 97 -11.99 15.20 -5.96
CA PRO A 97 -12.44 16.57 -5.83
C PRO A 97 -13.86 16.71 -6.39
N THR A 98 -14.57 17.73 -5.96
CA THR A 98 -15.89 18.08 -6.47
C THR A 98 -15.78 19.21 -7.49
N TRP A 99 -16.27 19.01 -8.69
CA TRP A 99 -16.35 20.04 -9.72
C TRP A 99 -17.52 21.00 -9.48
N SER A 100 -17.35 22.28 -9.84
CA SER A 100 -18.49 23.18 -10.00
C SER A 100 -19.40 22.69 -11.13
N ALA A 101 -20.69 23.00 -11.07
CA ALA A 101 -21.64 22.67 -12.12
C ALA A 101 -21.25 23.26 -13.49
N ARG A 102 -20.49 24.36 -13.53
CA ARG A 102 -20.00 25.02 -14.74
C ARG A 102 -18.68 24.47 -15.26
N SER A 103 -18.08 23.49 -14.58
CA SER A 103 -16.78 22.91 -14.96
C SER A 103 -15.62 23.92 -14.99
N ASP A 104 -15.73 25.04 -14.25
CA ASP A 104 -14.76 26.12 -14.22
C ASP A 104 -13.86 26.11 -12.97
N SER A 105 -14.23 25.34 -11.97
CA SER A 105 -13.49 25.24 -10.70
C SER A 105 -13.68 23.90 -10.01
N VAL A 106 -12.73 23.59 -9.13
CA VAL A 106 -12.62 22.32 -8.38
C VAL A 106 -12.57 22.63 -6.89
N TYR A 107 -13.29 21.83 -6.09
CA TYR A 107 -13.32 21.92 -4.62
C TYR A 107 -12.73 20.67 -4.00
N PHE A 108 -11.89 20.84 -2.98
CA PHE A 108 -11.23 19.72 -2.30
C PHE A 108 -10.89 20.10 -0.85
N LEU A 109 -10.63 19.08 -0.02
CA LEU A 109 -10.11 19.27 1.33
C LEU A 109 -8.60 19.46 1.28
N ALA A 110 -8.10 20.49 1.96
CA ALA A 110 -6.66 20.72 2.13
C ALA A 110 -6.35 21.17 3.55
N LEU A 111 -5.16 20.79 4.02
CA LEU A 111 -4.61 21.30 5.27
C LEU A 111 -4.12 22.72 5.05
N THR A 112 -4.75 23.66 5.73
CA THR A 112 -4.36 25.08 5.79
C THR A 112 -3.73 25.40 7.15
N THR A 113 -3.31 26.65 7.37
CA THR A 113 -2.88 27.14 8.68
C THR A 113 -3.97 26.99 9.76
N ASP A 114 -5.24 27.08 9.36
CA ASP A 114 -6.40 27.04 10.25
C ASP A 114 -7.03 25.64 10.38
N GLY A 115 -6.35 24.61 9.88
CA GLY A 115 -6.85 23.24 9.89
C GLY A 115 -7.32 22.77 8.51
N VAL A 116 -8.01 21.63 8.47
CA VAL A 116 -8.55 21.09 7.23
C VAL A 116 -9.77 21.90 6.80
N GLN A 117 -9.65 22.56 5.65
CA GLN A 117 -10.69 23.42 5.08
C GLN A 117 -11.06 22.97 3.67
N VAL A 118 -12.22 23.40 3.18
CA VAL A 118 -12.57 23.29 1.76
C VAL A 118 -11.86 24.40 0.99
N VAL A 119 -11.09 24.02 -0.01
CA VAL A 119 -10.40 24.94 -0.92
C VAL A 119 -11.07 24.87 -2.28
N ARG A 120 -11.31 26.02 -2.90
CA ARG A 120 -11.70 26.18 -4.28
C ARG A 120 -10.48 26.55 -5.11
N ALA A 121 -10.28 25.87 -6.23
CA ALA A 121 -9.29 26.21 -7.24
C ALA A 121 -9.97 26.43 -8.58
N ASP A 122 -9.69 27.55 -9.20
CA ASP A 122 -10.15 27.87 -10.56
C ASP A 122 -9.17 27.26 -11.59
N LEU A 123 -9.64 27.01 -12.80
CA LEU A 123 -8.79 26.39 -13.84
C LEU A 123 -7.58 27.25 -14.25
N ASP A 124 -7.57 28.55 -13.95
CA ASP A 124 -6.42 29.43 -14.20
C ASP A 124 -5.31 29.29 -13.13
N GLY A 125 -5.62 28.65 -11.99
CA GLY A 125 -4.68 28.40 -10.90
C GLY A 125 -4.92 29.29 -9.68
N ALA A 126 -5.97 30.12 -9.66
CA ALA A 126 -6.35 30.87 -8.47
C ALA A 126 -7.00 29.93 -7.45
N ALA A 127 -6.38 29.74 -6.30
CA ALA A 127 -6.87 28.85 -5.25
C ALA A 127 -7.01 29.60 -3.91
N ARG A 128 -8.10 29.32 -3.16
CA ARG A 128 -8.35 29.90 -1.85
C ARG A 128 -9.25 29.02 -0.99
N PRO A 129 -9.09 29.03 0.34
CA PRO A 129 -10.08 28.47 1.25
C PRO A 129 -11.44 29.17 1.07
N VAL A 130 -12.50 28.38 1.12
CA VAL A 130 -13.89 28.86 1.01
C VAL A 130 -14.72 28.54 2.25
N THR A 131 -14.06 27.98 3.27
CA THR A 131 -14.58 27.73 4.61
C THR A 131 -13.60 28.25 5.66
N ALA A 132 -14.08 28.49 6.89
CA ALA A 132 -13.28 28.89 8.06
C ALA A 132 -13.84 28.15 9.29
N SER A 133 -13.74 26.82 9.29
CA SER A 133 -14.19 25.96 10.39
C SER A 133 -13.14 25.93 11.50
N PRO A 134 -13.52 26.04 12.79
CA PRO A 134 -12.60 25.91 13.92
C PRO A 134 -12.15 24.46 14.17
N GLY A 135 -12.92 23.48 13.67
CA GLY A 135 -12.58 22.06 13.65
C GLY A 135 -12.25 21.60 12.25
N ASP A 136 -11.51 20.48 12.14
CA ASP A 136 -11.15 19.90 10.85
C ASP A 136 -12.42 19.43 10.11
N ILE A 137 -12.57 19.86 8.86
CA ILE A 137 -13.65 19.40 8.00
C ILE A 137 -13.34 17.97 7.54
N THR A 138 -14.28 17.07 7.76
CA THR A 138 -14.13 15.65 7.46
C THR A 138 -14.73 15.26 6.10
N THR A 139 -15.81 15.95 5.70
CA THR A 139 -16.48 15.75 4.40
C THR A 139 -17.28 16.99 4.03
N PHE A 140 -17.56 17.18 2.75
CA PHE A 140 -18.40 18.25 2.25
C PHE A 140 -19.15 17.84 1.00
N VAL A 141 -20.21 18.57 0.70
CA VAL A 141 -20.93 18.52 -0.58
C VAL A 141 -21.16 19.92 -1.10
N LEU A 142 -21.19 20.09 -2.42
CA LEU A 142 -21.47 21.34 -3.10
C LEU A 142 -22.93 21.32 -3.56
N GLY A 143 -23.74 22.24 -3.03
CA GLY A 143 -25.12 22.42 -3.45
C GLY A 143 -25.25 22.97 -4.87
N ALA A 144 -26.38 22.73 -5.52
CA ALA A 144 -26.67 23.27 -6.86
C ALA A 144 -26.67 24.82 -6.90
N ASP A 145 -26.93 25.45 -5.80
CA ASP A 145 -26.88 26.89 -5.56
C ASP A 145 -25.45 27.42 -5.28
N GLY A 146 -24.45 26.53 -5.24
CA GLY A 146 -23.06 26.85 -4.92
C GLY A 146 -22.76 26.97 -3.42
N ALA A 147 -23.74 26.69 -2.56
CA ALA A 147 -23.49 26.59 -1.12
C ALA A 147 -22.65 25.35 -0.78
N ILE A 148 -21.82 25.45 0.24
CA ILE A 148 -21.01 24.34 0.73
C ILE A 148 -21.64 23.82 2.02
N VAL A 149 -22.09 22.58 2.02
CA VAL A 149 -22.51 21.88 3.24
C VAL A 149 -21.36 21.00 3.69
N TYR A 150 -20.94 21.12 4.95
CA TYR A 150 -19.80 20.37 5.45
C TYR A 150 -20.00 19.85 6.87
N ALA A 151 -19.33 18.75 7.18
CA ALA A 151 -19.23 18.19 8.53
C ALA A 151 -17.86 18.49 9.13
N ALA A 152 -17.84 18.98 10.36
CA ALA A 152 -16.62 19.33 11.07
C ALA A 152 -16.49 18.55 12.38
N ALA A 153 -15.25 18.14 12.68
CA ALA A 153 -14.86 17.56 13.96
C ALA A 153 -14.81 18.61 15.08
N ALA A 154 -14.52 18.18 16.30
CA ALA A 154 -14.32 19.10 17.43
C ALA A 154 -13.28 20.19 17.10
N PRO A 155 -13.44 21.42 17.63
CA PRO A 155 -12.48 22.50 17.46
C PRO A 155 -11.08 22.07 17.90
N ARG A 156 -10.05 22.42 17.12
CA ARG A 156 -8.65 22.10 17.44
C ARG A 156 -8.21 22.62 18.80
N SER A 157 -8.70 23.78 19.23
CA SER A 157 -8.43 24.34 20.55
C SER A 157 -8.96 23.47 21.69
N GLU A 158 -10.14 22.87 21.52
CA GLU A 158 -10.72 21.97 22.52
C GLU A 158 -9.97 20.64 22.59
N ILE A 159 -9.58 20.08 21.43
CA ILE A 159 -8.75 18.88 21.38
C ILE A 159 -7.41 19.14 22.08
N LEU A 160 -6.76 20.27 21.80
CA LEU A 160 -5.50 20.65 22.43
C LEU A 160 -5.62 20.80 23.95
N ALA A 161 -6.69 21.46 24.42
CA ALA A 161 -6.96 21.58 25.85
C ALA A 161 -7.17 20.24 26.54
N ALA A 162 -7.88 19.32 25.89
CA ALA A 162 -8.08 17.97 26.39
C ALA A 162 -6.78 17.12 26.36
N GLU A 163 -5.92 17.31 25.36
CA GLU A 163 -4.58 16.71 25.30
C GLU A 163 -3.72 17.19 26.48
N MET A 164 -3.69 18.48 26.74
CA MET A 164 -2.96 19.07 27.87
C MET A 164 -3.45 18.51 29.20
N LYS A 165 -4.77 18.44 29.40
CA LYS A 165 -5.36 17.84 30.60
C LYS A 165 -4.93 16.39 30.79
N SER A 166 -5.05 15.55 29.76
CA SER A 166 -4.63 14.14 29.84
C SER A 166 -3.13 13.98 30.09
N ARG A 167 -2.31 14.90 29.59
CA ARG A 167 -0.87 14.91 29.87
C ARG A 167 -0.57 15.21 31.34
N ASP A 168 -1.32 16.12 31.93
CA ASP A 168 -1.12 16.53 33.33
C ASP A 168 -1.71 15.52 34.33
N GLU A 169 -2.83 14.89 33.99
CA GLU A 169 -3.55 13.95 34.86
C GLU A 169 -3.17 12.47 34.62
N GLY A 170 -2.46 12.16 33.54
CA GLY A 170 -2.19 10.82 33.08
C GLY A 170 -3.20 10.32 32.05
N VAL A 171 -2.81 9.32 31.26
CA VAL A 171 -3.64 8.70 30.24
C VAL A 171 -4.23 7.39 30.78
N LEU A 172 -5.55 7.31 30.85
CA LEU A 172 -6.23 6.03 31.14
C LEU A 172 -6.04 5.09 29.96
N VAL A 173 -5.45 3.91 30.23
CA VAL A 173 -5.27 2.87 29.21
C VAL A 173 -6.54 2.03 29.13
N ASP A 174 -7.32 2.25 28.10
CA ASP A 174 -8.55 1.54 27.77
C ASP A 174 -8.51 1.01 26.32
N GLU A 175 -9.65 0.59 25.76
CA GLU A 175 -9.73 0.09 24.38
C GLU A 175 -9.33 1.10 23.31
N THR A 176 -9.26 2.39 23.64
CA THR A 176 -8.86 3.47 22.74
C THR A 176 -7.34 3.69 22.72
N VAL A 177 -6.60 3.05 23.63
CA VAL A 177 -5.14 3.19 23.76
C VAL A 177 -4.45 1.92 23.28
N ASP A 178 -3.46 2.07 22.42
CA ASP A 178 -2.58 0.97 22.03
C ASP A 178 -1.31 0.97 22.88
N PRO A 179 -1.14 0.00 23.79
CA PRO A 179 0.03 -0.05 24.66
C PRO A 179 1.34 -0.34 23.91
N ALA A 180 1.28 -0.80 22.66
CA ALA A 180 2.47 -0.98 21.83
C ALA A 180 3.06 0.34 21.34
N GLN A 181 2.30 1.43 21.39
CA GLN A 181 2.70 2.73 20.89
C GLN A 181 3.05 3.73 22.00
N ASN A 182 3.76 4.80 21.61
CA ASN A 182 3.97 5.94 22.50
C ASN A 182 2.65 6.66 22.76
N LEU A 183 2.37 6.96 24.02
CA LEU A 183 1.19 7.73 24.40
C LEU A 183 1.25 9.17 23.86
N PHE A 184 2.45 9.77 23.89
CA PHE A 184 2.74 11.10 23.35
C PHE A 184 3.94 10.99 22.42
N GLY A 185 3.71 11.19 21.14
CA GLY A 185 4.73 11.15 20.11
C GLY A 185 4.81 12.44 19.31
N ALA A 186 5.78 12.52 18.42
CA ALA A 186 5.93 13.63 17.48
C ALA A 186 5.10 13.44 16.20
N ILE A 187 4.13 12.55 16.20
CA ILE A 187 3.26 12.30 15.04
C ILE A 187 2.49 13.58 14.73
N ARG A 188 2.45 13.93 13.44
CA ARG A 188 1.63 15.05 12.94
C ARG A 188 0.36 14.50 12.32
N ILE A 189 -0.78 15.04 12.81
CA ILE A 189 -2.10 14.72 12.27
C ILE A 189 -2.79 16.01 11.92
N SER A 190 -3.25 16.14 10.68
CA SER A 190 -3.85 17.37 10.19
C SER A 190 -2.97 18.59 10.53
N GLY A 191 -1.64 18.45 10.32
CA GLY A 191 -0.67 19.52 10.50
C GLY A 191 -0.27 19.87 11.92
N ARG A 192 -0.66 19.10 12.96
CA ARG A 192 -0.27 19.35 14.35
C ARG A 192 0.39 18.13 14.98
N PRO A 193 1.31 18.33 15.95
CA PRO A 193 1.80 17.24 16.76
C PRO A 193 0.66 16.54 17.48
N ALA A 194 0.69 15.23 17.52
CA ALA A 194 -0.37 14.44 18.10
C ALA A 194 0.18 13.21 18.81
N ALA A 195 -0.53 12.74 19.80
CA ALA A 195 -0.33 11.43 20.39
C ALA A 195 -1.44 10.50 19.94
N GLN A 196 -1.21 9.21 20.03
CA GLN A 196 -2.15 8.20 19.53
C GLN A 196 -3.58 8.39 20.04
N ARG A 197 -3.78 8.44 21.35
CA ARG A 197 -5.11 8.50 21.94
C ARG A 197 -5.77 9.87 21.78
N LEU A 198 -4.98 10.93 21.80
CA LEU A 198 -5.47 12.29 21.94
C LEU A 198 -5.87 12.89 20.60
N SER A 199 -5.12 12.54 19.56
CA SER A 199 -5.36 12.97 18.19
C SER A 199 -4.66 12.01 17.22
N GLY A 200 -4.44 10.79 17.67
CA GLY A 200 -3.63 9.79 16.98
C GLY A 200 -4.27 9.31 15.71
N ARG A 201 -3.45 8.99 14.75
CA ARG A 201 -3.85 8.41 13.47
C ARG A 201 -4.61 7.10 13.63
N TRP A 202 -4.09 6.22 14.51
CA TRP A 202 -4.68 4.92 14.77
C TRP A 202 -6.11 4.96 15.22
N PHE A 203 -6.42 5.99 15.96
CA PHE A 203 -7.69 6.17 16.61
C PHE A 203 -8.36 7.46 16.14
N SER A 204 -8.25 7.77 14.86
CA SER A 204 -8.90 8.94 14.28
C SER A 204 -10.39 9.01 14.62
N ARG A 205 -11.03 7.84 14.79
CA ARG A 205 -12.41 7.69 15.29
C ARG A 205 -12.52 7.47 16.81
N ARG A 206 -11.40 7.28 17.52
CA ARG A 206 -11.31 7.01 18.95
C ARG A 206 -10.37 7.98 19.67
N GLY A 207 -9.79 8.92 18.96
CA GLY A 207 -8.98 9.97 19.52
C GLY A 207 -9.77 10.83 20.51
N LEU A 208 -9.10 11.58 21.33
CA LEU A 208 -9.75 12.43 22.31
C LEU A 208 -10.74 13.38 21.63
N LEU A 209 -11.98 13.40 22.12
CA LEU A 209 -13.13 14.08 21.49
C LEU A 209 -13.55 13.51 20.12
N GLY A 210 -12.93 12.43 19.64
CA GLY A 210 -13.30 11.78 18.38
C GLY A 210 -14.65 11.07 18.44
N GLU A 211 -15.19 10.80 19.66
CA GLU A 211 -16.52 10.26 19.88
C GLU A 211 -17.63 11.31 19.83
N ARG A 212 -17.26 12.60 19.86
CA ARG A 212 -18.25 13.67 19.71
C ARG A 212 -18.90 13.56 18.34
N ASP A 213 -20.19 13.85 18.30
CA ASP A 213 -20.92 13.94 17.05
C ASP A 213 -20.32 15.06 16.19
N LEU A 214 -20.28 14.82 14.88
CA LEU A 214 -19.87 15.84 13.93
C LEU A 214 -20.88 16.99 13.97
N THR A 215 -20.39 18.20 13.82
CA THR A 215 -21.22 19.39 13.64
C THR A 215 -21.40 19.66 12.14
N PHE A 216 -22.60 20.05 11.74
CA PHE A 216 -22.95 20.29 10.34
C PHE A 216 -23.18 21.77 10.09
N TRP A 217 -22.66 22.26 8.99
CA TRP A 217 -22.65 23.65 8.64
C TRP A 217 -22.98 23.86 7.16
N ARG A 218 -23.61 24.99 6.87
CA ARG A 218 -23.85 25.49 5.51
C ARG A 218 -23.17 26.84 5.35
N ALA A 219 -22.25 26.93 4.39
CA ALA A 219 -21.56 28.16 4.04
C ALA A 219 -22.04 28.69 2.68
N GLU A 220 -22.39 29.96 2.61
CA GLU A 220 -22.87 30.65 1.41
C GLU A 220 -22.03 31.90 1.13
N GLY A 221 -21.22 31.85 0.09
CA GLY A 221 -20.39 32.96 -0.34
C GLY A 221 -19.47 33.49 0.77
N ARG A 222 -19.67 34.75 1.21
CA ARG A 222 -18.90 35.39 2.26
C ARG A 222 -19.63 35.47 3.63
N HIS A 223 -20.81 34.91 3.71
CA HIS A 223 -21.58 34.92 4.97
C HIS A 223 -20.98 33.95 5.99
N ALA A 224 -21.18 34.26 7.27
CA ALA A 224 -20.80 33.33 8.33
C ALA A 224 -21.54 31.99 8.14
N PRO A 225 -20.88 30.85 8.33
CA PRO A 225 -21.54 29.55 8.20
C PRO A 225 -22.70 29.42 9.19
N ALA A 226 -23.82 28.90 8.73
CA ALA A 226 -24.98 28.57 9.58
C ALA A 226 -24.94 27.11 10.00
N ALA A 227 -25.18 26.83 11.29
CA ALA A 227 -25.35 25.47 11.77
C ALA A 227 -26.64 24.86 11.21
N ILE A 228 -26.58 23.61 10.79
CA ILE A 228 -27.72 22.87 10.27
C ILE A 228 -27.84 21.50 10.98
N SER A 229 -29.00 20.86 10.84
CA SER A 229 -29.17 19.49 11.35
C SER A 229 -28.54 18.43 10.45
N VAL A 230 -28.32 17.23 11.00
CA VAL A 230 -27.82 16.09 10.24
C VAL A 230 -28.77 15.71 9.10
N GLU A 231 -30.09 15.80 9.31
CA GLU A 231 -31.09 15.50 8.29
C GLU A 231 -31.00 16.49 7.13
N THR A 232 -30.78 17.76 7.43
CA THR A 232 -30.58 18.80 6.39
C THR A 232 -29.28 18.53 5.59
N ALA A 233 -28.21 18.12 6.27
CA ALA A 233 -26.97 17.75 5.61
C ALA A 233 -27.13 16.54 4.68
N GLN A 234 -27.85 15.51 5.15
CA GLN A 234 -28.18 14.32 4.35
C GLN A 234 -29.08 14.66 3.16
N ALA A 235 -30.10 15.51 3.37
CA ALA A 235 -30.97 15.99 2.30
C ALA A 235 -30.20 16.79 1.21
N SER A 236 -29.05 17.39 1.60
CA SER A 236 -28.13 18.05 0.67
C SER A 236 -27.20 17.07 -0.08
N GLY A 237 -27.39 15.76 0.09
CA GLY A 237 -26.60 14.72 -0.59
C GLY A 237 -25.35 14.26 0.17
N MET A 238 -25.17 14.70 1.43
CA MET A 238 -24.02 14.25 2.25
C MET A 238 -24.18 12.79 2.64
N ALA A 239 -23.24 11.96 2.22
CA ALA A 239 -23.13 10.59 2.70
C ALA A 239 -22.40 10.59 4.06
N LEU A 240 -23.09 10.17 5.10
CA LEU A 240 -22.48 10.01 6.41
C LEU A 240 -22.11 8.55 6.62
N ASP A 241 -20.85 8.30 6.89
CA ASP A 241 -20.42 7.00 7.41
C ASP A 241 -20.79 6.93 8.89
N THR A 242 -21.98 6.42 9.17
CA THR A 242 -22.46 6.19 10.53
C THR A 242 -21.89 4.91 11.15
N SER A 243 -21.14 4.11 10.40
CA SER A 243 -20.51 2.90 10.91
C SER A 243 -19.28 3.29 11.74
N ARG A 244 -19.43 3.32 13.05
CA ARG A 244 -18.31 3.50 14.00
C ARG A 244 -17.43 2.24 14.14
N LYS A 245 -17.72 1.18 13.40
CA LYS A 245 -16.94 -0.07 13.40
C LYS A 245 -16.03 -0.09 12.17
N PRO A 246 -14.75 -0.45 12.34
CA PRO A 246 -13.92 -0.76 11.19
C PRO A 246 -14.61 -1.89 10.42
N VAL A 247 -14.95 -1.64 9.16
CA VAL A 247 -15.49 -2.67 8.28
C VAL A 247 -14.31 -3.54 7.87
N PHE A 248 -14.05 -4.59 8.66
CA PHE A 248 -13.20 -5.68 8.23
C PHE A 248 -14.00 -6.51 7.23
N GLY A 249 -13.74 -6.29 5.97
CA GLY A 249 -14.44 -6.92 4.87
C GLY A 249 -14.36 -6.02 3.65
N ARG A 250 -14.45 -6.63 2.47
CA ARG A 250 -14.47 -5.87 1.23
C ARG A 250 -15.77 -5.06 1.17
N PRO A 251 -15.72 -3.74 0.91
CA PRO A 251 -16.94 -2.98 0.72
C PRO A 251 -17.71 -3.59 -0.46
N SER A 252 -19.02 -3.75 -0.29
CA SER A 252 -19.90 -4.18 -1.38
C SER A 252 -19.85 -3.12 -2.48
N LEU A 253 -19.42 -3.50 -3.69
CA LEU A 253 -19.44 -2.60 -4.83
C LEU A 253 -20.89 -2.35 -5.23
N VAL A 254 -21.34 -1.11 -5.07
CA VAL A 254 -22.69 -0.64 -5.40
C VAL A 254 -22.58 0.62 -6.24
N ALA A 255 -23.25 0.63 -7.38
CA ALA A 255 -23.35 1.80 -8.24
C ALA A 255 -24.83 2.15 -8.47
N ARG A 256 -25.16 3.44 -8.38
CA ARG A 256 -26.50 3.96 -8.67
C ARG A 256 -26.44 4.87 -9.90
N ASN A 257 -27.42 4.79 -10.78
CA ASN A 257 -27.55 5.75 -11.87
C ASN A 257 -28.58 6.85 -11.52
N GLU A 258 -28.65 7.84 -12.37
CA GLU A 258 -29.59 8.98 -12.26
C GLU A 258 -31.06 8.58 -12.36
N HIS A 259 -31.37 7.42 -12.96
CA HIS A 259 -32.71 6.88 -13.12
C HIS A 259 -33.14 5.96 -11.96
N GLY A 260 -32.34 5.86 -10.90
CA GLY A 260 -32.63 5.09 -9.69
C GLY A 260 -32.28 3.60 -9.77
N ALA A 261 -31.75 3.10 -10.88
CA ALA A 261 -31.28 1.73 -10.95
C ALA A 261 -30.01 1.52 -10.11
N VAL A 262 -29.93 0.36 -9.47
CA VAL A 262 -28.84 -0.01 -8.55
C VAL A 262 -28.15 -1.27 -9.05
N ALA A 263 -26.88 -1.17 -9.39
CA ALA A 263 -26.02 -2.31 -9.69
C ALA A 263 -25.21 -2.71 -8.45
N ARG A 264 -25.12 -4.02 -8.20
CA ARG A 264 -24.35 -4.59 -7.08
C ARG A 264 -23.53 -5.78 -7.55
N VAL A 265 -22.32 -5.92 -7.00
CA VAL A 265 -21.55 -7.14 -7.18
C VAL A 265 -22.04 -8.18 -6.18
N GLY A 266 -22.23 -9.41 -6.63
CA GLY A 266 -22.63 -10.55 -5.80
C GLY A 266 -21.57 -10.87 -4.72
N VAL A 267 -21.96 -11.66 -3.73
CA VAL A 267 -21.10 -12.01 -2.58
C VAL A 267 -19.80 -12.71 -3.03
N ALA A 268 -19.89 -13.54 -4.07
CA ALA A 268 -18.72 -14.21 -4.66
C ALA A 268 -17.76 -13.26 -5.42
N GLY A 269 -18.19 -12.02 -5.69
CA GLY A 269 -17.37 -11.01 -6.34
C GLY A 269 -17.25 -11.11 -7.87
N ASP A 270 -18.05 -11.95 -8.51
CA ASP A 270 -17.93 -12.36 -9.91
C ASP A 270 -19.18 -12.11 -10.77
N ALA A 271 -20.33 -11.89 -10.16
CA ALA A 271 -21.60 -11.59 -10.83
C ALA A 271 -22.10 -10.18 -10.50
N ILE A 272 -22.75 -9.52 -11.48
CA ILE A 272 -23.40 -8.23 -11.26
C ILE A 272 -24.90 -8.43 -11.24
N VAL A 273 -25.58 -7.88 -10.24
CA VAL A 273 -27.04 -7.83 -10.17
C VAL A 273 -27.50 -6.39 -10.25
N VAL A 274 -28.31 -6.08 -11.22
CA VAL A 274 -28.96 -4.78 -11.41
C VAL A 274 -30.41 -4.89 -10.94
N THR A 275 -30.81 -3.97 -10.07
CA THR A 275 -32.22 -3.75 -9.71
C THR A 275 -32.64 -2.42 -10.33
N ASP A 276 -33.61 -2.44 -11.20
CA ASP A 276 -34.13 -1.22 -11.82
C ASP A 276 -35.03 -0.41 -10.86
N SER A 277 -35.51 0.74 -11.27
CA SER A 277 -36.39 1.60 -10.46
C SER A 277 -37.76 0.97 -10.15
N ALA A 278 -38.18 -0.03 -10.91
CA ALA A 278 -39.42 -0.79 -10.70
C ALA A 278 -39.20 -2.02 -9.77
N GLY A 279 -37.96 -2.31 -9.39
CA GLY A 279 -37.60 -3.44 -8.54
C GLY A 279 -37.30 -4.74 -9.29
N ALA A 280 -37.33 -4.75 -10.63
CA ALA A 280 -36.95 -5.92 -11.43
C ALA A 280 -35.45 -6.15 -11.37
N LYS A 281 -35.05 -7.44 -11.30
CA LYS A 281 -33.66 -7.84 -11.19
C LYS A 281 -33.15 -8.44 -12.49
N ILE A 282 -32.03 -7.93 -12.96
CA ILE A 282 -31.30 -8.43 -14.14
C ILE A 282 -29.91 -8.83 -13.66
N THR A 283 -29.52 -10.08 -13.90
CA THR A 283 -28.22 -10.60 -13.51
C THR A 283 -27.31 -10.73 -14.72
N CYS A 284 -26.07 -10.25 -14.57
CA CYS A 284 -24.99 -10.52 -15.50
C CYS A 284 -24.11 -11.65 -14.93
N PRO A 285 -24.30 -12.91 -15.36
CA PRO A 285 -23.53 -14.02 -14.86
C PRO A 285 -22.11 -14.01 -15.44
N ILE A 286 -21.21 -14.85 -14.88
CA ILE A 286 -19.81 -14.97 -15.34
C ILE A 286 -19.72 -15.25 -16.85
N SER A 287 -20.63 -16.06 -17.39
CA SER A 287 -20.68 -16.37 -18.81
C SER A 287 -20.90 -15.15 -19.72
N VAL A 288 -21.49 -14.09 -19.19
CA VAL A 288 -21.76 -12.83 -19.89
C VAL A 288 -20.74 -11.75 -19.51
N CYS A 289 -20.56 -11.50 -18.21
CA CYS A 289 -19.66 -10.48 -17.70
C CYS A 289 -18.17 -10.88 -17.67
N GLY A 290 -17.88 -12.15 -17.93
CA GLY A 290 -16.52 -12.69 -17.95
C GLY A 290 -16.00 -13.05 -16.56
N ALA A 291 -14.99 -13.92 -16.53
CA ALA A 291 -14.35 -14.36 -15.31
C ALA A 291 -13.52 -13.24 -14.66
N GLY A 292 -13.30 -13.40 -13.35
CA GLY A 292 -12.45 -12.53 -12.55
C GLY A 292 -13.23 -11.73 -11.51
N ARG A 293 -12.51 -11.37 -10.43
CA ARG A 293 -13.09 -10.58 -9.35
C ARG A 293 -13.29 -9.13 -9.79
N ILE A 294 -14.51 -8.64 -9.68
CA ILE A 294 -14.83 -7.24 -9.98
C ILE A 294 -14.22 -6.36 -8.89
N THR A 295 -13.43 -5.37 -9.30
CA THR A 295 -12.72 -4.42 -8.43
C THR A 295 -13.28 -3.01 -8.51
N GLN A 296 -14.00 -2.69 -9.58
CA GLN A 296 -14.74 -1.43 -9.74
C GLN A 296 -16.02 -1.70 -10.51
N LEU A 297 -17.09 -1.01 -10.13
CA LEU A 297 -18.39 -1.02 -10.80
C LEU A 297 -18.91 0.42 -10.84
N SER A 298 -19.28 0.90 -12.02
CA SER A 298 -19.81 2.25 -12.24
C SER A 298 -20.81 2.25 -13.38
N TRP A 299 -21.74 3.21 -13.36
CA TRP A 299 -22.57 3.50 -14.53
C TRP A 299 -21.84 4.46 -15.46
N ARG A 300 -21.97 4.25 -16.76
CA ARG A 300 -21.62 5.25 -17.76
C ARG A 300 -22.57 6.45 -17.62
N LEU A 301 -22.04 7.66 -17.58
CA LEU A 301 -22.84 8.85 -17.39
C LEU A 301 -23.82 9.02 -18.55
N GLY A 302 -25.08 9.37 -18.26
CA GLY A 302 -26.13 9.59 -19.29
C GLY A 302 -26.58 8.33 -20.04
N GLY A 303 -26.16 7.13 -19.61
CA GLY A 303 -26.44 5.86 -20.30
C GLY A 303 -26.95 4.75 -19.40
N ASN A 304 -27.27 3.62 -20.02
CA ASN A 304 -27.71 2.40 -19.34
C ASN A 304 -26.62 1.30 -19.39
N ASP A 305 -25.38 1.71 -19.63
CA ASP A 305 -24.24 0.83 -19.73
C ASP A 305 -23.50 0.82 -18.38
N LEU A 306 -23.19 -0.36 -17.87
CA LEU A 306 -22.28 -0.56 -16.75
C LEU A 306 -20.85 -0.64 -17.27
N VAL A 307 -19.95 0.04 -16.57
CA VAL A 307 -18.51 0.00 -16.79
C VAL A 307 -17.88 -0.63 -15.55
N PHE A 308 -17.09 -1.67 -15.72
CA PHE A 308 -16.49 -2.37 -14.60
C PHE A 308 -15.08 -2.89 -14.91
N ILE A 309 -14.26 -2.97 -13.88
CA ILE A 309 -12.92 -3.56 -13.94
C ILE A 309 -12.95 -4.86 -13.16
N SER A 310 -12.48 -5.94 -13.79
CA SER A 310 -12.25 -7.22 -13.12
C SER A 310 -10.75 -7.54 -13.06
N LYS A 311 -10.31 -8.16 -11.96
CA LYS A 311 -8.98 -8.76 -11.80
C LYS A 311 -9.09 -10.25 -12.09
N THR A 312 -8.35 -10.72 -13.07
CA THR A 312 -8.20 -12.14 -13.37
C THR A 312 -6.88 -12.67 -12.84
N GLU A 313 -6.77 -13.98 -12.75
CA GLU A 313 -5.52 -14.64 -12.33
C GLU A 313 -4.46 -14.65 -13.44
N VAL A 314 -4.86 -14.51 -14.69
CA VAL A 314 -3.98 -14.67 -15.86
C VAL A 314 -3.75 -13.36 -16.57
N ASP A 315 -4.83 -12.60 -16.82
CA ASP A 315 -4.79 -11.46 -17.72
C ASP A 315 -4.58 -10.12 -17.01
N GLY A 316 -4.50 -10.12 -15.67
CA GLY A 316 -4.34 -8.86 -14.91
C GLY A 316 -5.67 -8.12 -14.71
N ARG A 317 -5.79 -6.90 -15.21
CA ARG A 317 -6.98 -6.05 -15.11
C ARG A 317 -7.67 -5.94 -16.46
N ILE A 318 -8.98 -6.19 -16.47
CA ILE A 318 -9.81 -6.12 -17.67
C ILE A 318 -10.90 -5.10 -17.45
N LEU A 319 -10.94 -4.07 -18.29
CA LEU A 319 -12.04 -3.11 -18.38
C LEU A 319 -13.09 -3.64 -19.35
N ARG A 320 -14.35 -3.71 -18.90
CA ARG A 320 -15.50 -4.13 -19.69
C ARG A 320 -16.64 -3.13 -19.58
N THR A 321 -17.48 -3.13 -20.59
CA THR A 321 -18.79 -2.47 -20.57
C THR A 321 -19.88 -3.50 -20.85
N TRP A 322 -21.00 -3.36 -20.17
CA TRP A 322 -22.17 -4.20 -20.35
C TRP A 322 -23.43 -3.34 -20.41
N ARG A 323 -24.12 -3.37 -21.54
CA ARG A 323 -25.47 -2.82 -21.62
C ARG A 323 -26.41 -3.76 -20.88
N VAL A 324 -27.13 -3.22 -19.89
CA VAL A 324 -27.96 -4.03 -19.00
C VAL A 324 -29.00 -4.81 -19.81
N GLY A 325 -28.99 -6.14 -19.64
CA GLY A 325 -29.86 -7.07 -20.36
C GLY A 325 -29.27 -7.66 -21.65
N GLU A 326 -28.13 -7.18 -22.15
CA GLU A 326 -27.49 -7.80 -23.32
C GLU A 326 -26.78 -9.12 -22.93
N GLY A 327 -26.71 -10.04 -23.92
CA GLY A 327 -26.16 -11.37 -23.75
C GLY A 327 -24.65 -11.46 -23.67
N ALA A 328 -23.90 -10.34 -23.84
CA ALA A 328 -22.45 -10.31 -23.71
C ALA A 328 -21.95 -8.93 -23.25
N ALA A 329 -20.96 -8.92 -22.37
CA ALA A 329 -20.18 -7.73 -22.06
C ALA A 329 -19.02 -7.57 -23.05
N ARG A 330 -18.72 -6.34 -23.41
CA ARG A 330 -17.64 -6.02 -24.35
C ARG A 330 -16.35 -5.70 -23.57
N THR A 331 -15.26 -6.37 -23.90
CA THR A 331 -13.93 -6.02 -23.41
C THR A 331 -13.43 -4.78 -24.15
N LEU A 332 -13.01 -3.76 -23.39
CA LEU A 332 -12.48 -2.51 -23.92
C LEU A 332 -10.96 -2.41 -23.80
N PHE A 333 -10.41 -2.79 -22.63
CA PHE A 333 -9.00 -2.60 -22.34
C PHE A 333 -8.48 -3.71 -21.44
N LEU A 334 -7.20 -4.09 -21.63
CA LEU A 334 -6.52 -5.11 -20.86
C LEU A 334 -5.14 -4.58 -20.46
N THR A 335 -4.73 -4.85 -19.20
CA THR A 335 -3.36 -4.58 -18.73
C THR A 335 -2.95 -5.62 -17.69
N GLU A 336 -1.68 -6.01 -17.73
CA GLU A 336 -1.10 -6.91 -16.71
C GLU A 336 -0.83 -6.20 -15.38
N GLY A 337 -0.71 -4.88 -15.39
CA GLY A 337 -0.40 -4.08 -14.23
C GLY A 337 -1.62 -3.52 -13.50
N LEU A 338 -1.42 -2.39 -12.85
CA LEU A 338 -2.42 -1.63 -12.13
C LEU A 338 -3.37 -0.92 -13.10
N LEU A 339 -4.65 -0.93 -12.79
CA LEU A 339 -5.67 -0.09 -13.41
C LEU A 339 -6.72 0.28 -12.35
N HIS A 340 -6.62 1.46 -11.80
CA HIS A 340 -7.57 2.04 -10.83
C HIS A 340 -7.36 3.56 -10.72
N GLY A 341 -8.06 4.25 -9.84
CA GLY A 341 -7.93 5.71 -9.66
C GLY A 341 -6.71 6.16 -8.85
N GLY A 342 -5.70 5.32 -8.68
CA GLY A 342 -4.47 5.66 -7.97
C GLY A 342 -4.56 5.52 -6.45
N GLY A 343 -3.45 5.85 -5.76
CA GLY A 343 -3.29 5.69 -4.31
C GLY A 343 -3.03 4.23 -3.89
N GLN A 344 -2.57 4.05 -2.65
CA GLN A 344 -2.21 2.72 -2.14
C GLN A 344 -3.43 1.81 -1.89
N VAL A 345 -4.60 2.38 -1.60
CA VAL A 345 -5.81 1.63 -1.26
C VAL A 345 -6.73 1.41 -2.47
N GLY A 346 -6.30 1.81 -3.66
CA GLY A 346 -7.07 1.62 -4.89
C GLY A 346 -8.35 2.43 -4.95
N SER A 347 -8.23 3.74 -5.23
CA SER A 347 -9.40 4.56 -5.55
C SER A 347 -10.04 4.15 -6.87
N PRO A 348 -11.35 4.42 -7.08
CA PRO A 348 -11.99 4.15 -8.36
C PRO A 348 -11.46 5.08 -9.45
N CYS A 349 -11.40 4.58 -10.70
CA CYS A 349 -11.28 5.43 -11.87
C CYS A 349 -12.48 6.36 -12.00
N ALA A 350 -12.30 7.54 -12.58
CA ALA A 350 -13.40 8.44 -12.93
C ALA A 350 -14.08 7.96 -14.22
N VAL A 351 -15.41 7.90 -14.22
CA VAL A 351 -16.20 7.48 -15.36
C VAL A 351 -17.08 8.64 -15.83
N GLY A 352 -16.96 9.03 -17.10
CA GLY A 352 -17.81 10.01 -17.79
C GLY A 352 -18.76 9.34 -18.78
N ASP A 353 -19.27 10.13 -19.70
CA ASP A 353 -20.11 9.62 -20.80
C ASP A 353 -19.26 8.91 -21.86
N ARG A 354 -18.13 9.48 -22.25
CA ARG A 354 -17.27 8.98 -23.30
C ARG A 354 -15.97 8.37 -22.79
N PHE A 355 -15.39 8.88 -21.71
CA PHE A 355 -14.09 8.47 -21.22
C PHE A 355 -14.13 7.91 -19.81
N MET A 356 -13.26 6.95 -19.56
CA MET A 356 -12.86 6.53 -18.23
C MET A 356 -11.42 6.97 -18.01
N VAL A 357 -11.14 7.64 -16.88
CA VAL A 357 -9.78 8.08 -16.55
C VAL A 357 -9.27 7.30 -15.34
N CYS A 358 -8.14 6.64 -15.54
CA CYS A 358 -7.49 5.78 -14.56
C CYS A 358 -6.02 6.16 -14.37
N VAL A 359 -5.43 5.66 -13.29
CA VAL A 359 -3.99 5.52 -13.13
C VAL A 359 -3.60 4.13 -13.61
N LEU A 360 -2.67 4.08 -14.55
CA LEU A 360 -2.06 2.87 -15.09
C LEU A 360 -0.62 2.78 -14.57
N ALA A 361 -0.17 1.59 -14.22
CA ALA A 361 1.22 1.29 -13.89
C ALA A 361 1.54 -0.17 -14.25
N SER A 362 2.81 -0.48 -14.47
CA SER A 362 3.28 -1.85 -14.62
C SER A 362 4.49 -2.10 -13.70
N ALA A 363 5.03 -3.30 -13.72
CA ALA A 363 6.21 -3.63 -12.92
C ALA A 363 7.41 -2.69 -13.17
N VAL A 364 7.54 -2.14 -14.36
CA VAL A 364 8.66 -1.26 -14.76
C VAL A 364 8.22 0.12 -15.25
N THR A 365 6.93 0.40 -15.31
CA THR A 365 6.39 1.69 -15.74
C THR A 365 5.74 2.39 -14.56
N PRO A 366 6.22 3.59 -14.17
CA PRO A 366 5.65 4.35 -13.07
C PRO A 366 4.16 4.68 -13.26
N PRO A 367 3.43 4.97 -12.17
CA PRO A 367 2.04 5.41 -12.24
C PRO A 367 1.87 6.65 -13.13
N HIS A 368 0.95 6.57 -14.09
CA HIS A 368 0.58 7.67 -14.98
C HIS A 368 -0.91 7.68 -15.25
N LEU A 369 -1.43 8.84 -15.60
CA LEU A 369 -2.85 9.04 -15.85
C LEU A 369 -3.17 8.71 -17.30
N VAL A 370 -4.19 7.86 -17.52
CA VAL A 370 -4.66 7.49 -18.86
C VAL A 370 -6.15 7.77 -19.02
N ALA A 371 -6.55 8.22 -20.18
CA ALA A 371 -7.96 8.27 -20.61
C ALA A 371 -8.24 7.11 -21.57
N ILE A 372 -9.29 6.33 -21.27
CA ILE A 372 -9.75 5.20 -22.08
C ILE A 372 -11.10 5.58 -22.68
N ASP A 373 -11.18 5.60 -23.99
CA ASP A 373 -12.43 5.86 -24.71
C ASP A 373 -13.37 4.66 -24.59
N LEU A 374 -14.54 4.86 -24.03
CA LEU A 374 -15.51 3.80 -23.70
C LEU A 374 -16.21 3.22 -24.94
N ASP A 375 -16.13 3.89 -26.09
CA ASP A 375 -16.69 3.38 -27.34
C ASP A 375 -15.70 2.54 -28.13
N SER A 376 -14.41 2.92 -28.14
CA SER A 376 -13.38 2.25 -28.94
C SER A 376 -12.41 1.38 -28.12
N GLY A 377 -12.28 1.60 -26.81
CA GLY A 377 -11.27 0.99 -25.96
C GLY A 377 -9.86 1.59 -26.13
N ARG A 378 -9.70 2.63 -26.93
CA ARG A 378 -8.41 3.29 -27.13
C ARG A 378 -7.97 4.02 -25.86
N ALA A 379 -6.77 3.72 -25.39
CA ALA A 379 -6.13 4.42 -24.29
C ALA A 379 -5.20 5.52 -24.79
N ARG A 380 -5.10 6.60 -24.01
CA ARG A 380 -4.21 7.73 -24.26
C ARG A 380 -3.61 8.21 -22.94
N ASP A 381 -2.31 8.41 -22.91
CA ASP A 381 -1.62 8.96 -21.74
C ASP A 381 -1.92 10.45 -21.61
N LEU A 382 -2.36 10.85 -20.41
CA LEU A 382 -2.57 12.25 -20.02
C LEU A 382 -1.37 12.82 -19.26
N THR A 383 -0.56 11.95 -18.66
CA THR A 383 0.72 12.30 -18.04
C THR A 383 1.80 11.34 -18.55
N ARG A 384 3.05 11.82 -18.59
CA ARG A 384 4.17 11.01 -19.09
C ARG A 384 4.62 10.02 -18.02
N ALA A 385 4.99 8.81 -18.47
CA ALA A 385 5.72 7.82 -17.68
C ALA A 385 6.77 7.16 -18.56
N ASP A 386 8.00 7.17 -18.12
CA ASP A 386 9.10 6.50 -18.79
C ASP A 386 9.39 5.19 -18.05
N PRO A 387 9.35 4.02 -18.73
CA PRO A 387 9.74 2.75 -18.12
C PRO A 387 11.17 2.77 -17.60
N ASP A 388 11.45 1.99 -16.55
CA ASP A 388 12.81 1.82 -16.03
C ASP A 388 13.68 1.04 -17.04
N PRO A 389 14.68 1.67 -17.68
CA PRO A 389 15.46 1.01 -18.73
C PRO A 389 16.53 0.06 -18.18
N GLY A 390 16.76 0.05 -16.87
CA GLY A 390 17.87 -0.68 -16.24
C GLY A 390 17.56 -2.12 -15.86
N VAL A 391 16.31 -2.58 -16.08
CA VAL A 391 15.86 -3.92 -15.70
C VAL A 391 15.05 -4.59 -16.80
N VAL A 392 15.09 -5.92 -16.83
CA VAL A 392 14.24 -6.75 -17.69
C VAL A 392 13.13 -7.32 -16.84
N HIS A 393 11.89 -7.14 -17.27
CA HIS A 393 10.71 -7.67 -16.61
C HIS A 393 10.24 -8.96 -17.30
N HIS A 394 9.93 -9.95 -16.50
CA HIS A 394 9.30 -11.21 -16.92
C HIS A 394 8.07 -11.47 -16.05
N ARG A 395 6.92 -11.58 -16.66
CA ARG A 395 5.74 -12.11 -15.99
C ARG A 395 5.80 -13.62 -16.01
N LEU A 396 5.87 -14.22 -14.82
CA LEU A 396 5.97 -15.66 -14.63
C LEU A 396 4.62 -16.24 -14.25
N GLN A 397 4.32 -17.42 -14.81
CA GLN A 397 3.21 -18.27 -14.41
C GLN A 397 3.74 -19.66 -14.12
N TRP A 398 3.35 -20.25 -13.00
CA TRP A 398 3.74 -21.60 -12.63
C TRP A 398 2.68 -22.26 -11.76
N THR A 399 2.84 -23.56 -11.51
CA THR A 399 1.98 -24.33 -10.62
C THR A 399 2.82 -25.00 -9.55
N ASP A 400 2.26 -25.13 -8.34
CA ASP A 400 2.84 -25.99 -7.31
C ASP A 400 2.50 -27.49 -7.56
N ALA A 401 2.99 -28.35 -6.68
CA ALA A 401 2.74 -29.80 -6.73
C ALA A 401 1.25 -30.17 -6.60
N THR A 402 0.40 -29.27 -6.10
CA THR A 402 -1.05 -29.49 -5.98
C THR A 402 -1.83 -29.04 -7.22
N GLY A 403 -1.14 -28.43 -8.20
CA GLY A 403 -1.75 -27.84 -9.38
C GLY A 403 -2.30 -26.43 -9.16
N ARG A 404 -2.04 -25.79 -8.01
CA ARG A 404 -2.42 -24.39 -7.76
C ARG A 404 -1.54 -23.47 -8.59
N ARG A 405 -2.16 -22.54 -9.31
CA ARG A 405 -1.46 -21.58 -10.17
C ARG A 405 -1.02 -20.36 -9.39
N PHE A 406 0.17 -19.86 -9.72
CA PHE A 406 0.76 -18.64 -9.20
C PHE A 406 1.15 -17.70 -10.32
N LEU A 407 1.17 -16.42 -10.01
CA LEU A 407 1.68 -15.33 -10.83
C LEU A 407 2.75 -14.58 -10.09
N GLY A 408 3.78 -14.13 -10.80
CA GLY A 408 4.81 -13.28 -10.24
C GLY A 408 5.44 -12.39 -11.29
N ASP A 409 5.94 -11.26 -10.83
CA ASP A 409 6.72 -10.33 -11.63
C ASP A 409 8.19 -10.46 -11.23
N LEU A 410 9.03 -10.94 -12.15
CA LEU A 410 10.46 -11.09 -11.96
C LEU A 410 11.20 -9.96 -12.66
N LEU A 411 11.97 -9.20 -11.88
CA LEU A 411 12.88 -8.17 -12.38
C LEU A 411 14.31 -8.70 -12.36
N GLU A 412 14.99 -8.56 -13.48
CA GLU A 412 16.38 -8.99 -13.64
C GLU A 412 17.24 -7.89 -14.24
N PRO A 413 18.56 -7.87 -13.96
CA PRO A 413 19.46 -6.95 -14.65
C PRO A 413 19.56 -7.29 -16.13
N ALA A 414 19.64 -6.29 -16.99
CA ALA A 414 19.66 -6.46 -18.45
C ALA A 414 20.82 -7.34 -18.96
N ASN A 415 21.96 -7.35 -18.26
CA ASN A 415 23.20 -8.06 -18.67
C ASN A 415 23.76 -8.90 -17.51
N ALA A 416 22.97 -9.79 -16.97
CA ALA A 416 23.38 -10.53 -15.78
C ALA A 416 23.96 -11.91 -16.10
N PRO A 417 24.95 -12.38 -15.31
CA PRO A 417 25.45 -13.74 -15.40
C PRO A 417 24.36 -14.75 -15.06
N GLU A 418 24.52 -15.98 -15.53
CA GLU A 418 23.69 -17.12 -15.08
C GLU A 418 23.85 -17.35 -13.57
N ARG A 419 22.80 -17.93 -12.93
CA ARG A 419 22.79 -18.34 -11.52
C ARG A 419 23.03 -17.20 -10.51
N ARG A 420 22.14 -16.21 -10.53
CA ARG A 420 22.17 -15.04 -9.65
C ARG A 420 21.53 -15.32 -8.28
N PRO A 421 21.80 -14.50 -7.25
CA PRO A 421 20.95 -14.44 -6.07
C PRO A 421 19.51 -14.06 -6.44
N LEU A 422 18.55 -14.55 -5.66
CA LEU A 422 17.15 -14.21 -5.78
C LEU A 422 16.64 -13.56 -4.50
N PHE A 423 15.97 -12.42 -4.63
CA PHE A 423 15.11 -11.86 -3.59
C PHE A 423 13.65 -12.15 -3.90
N VAL A 424 12.88 -12.58 -2.91
CA VAL A 424 11.44 -12.85 -3.04
C VAL A 424 10.64 -12.04 -2.04
N THR A 425 9.59 -11.38 -2.52
CA THR A 425 8.52 -10.82 -1.69
C THR A 425 7.17 -11.40 -2.10
N TYR A 426 6.23 -11.41 -1.18
CA TYR A 426 4.91 -12.04 -1.37
C TYR A 426 3.84 -11.11 -0.83
N TYR A 427 2.81 -10.99 -1.44
CA TYR A 427 1.40 -11.26 -1.62
C TYR A 427 0.66 -10.18 -2.41
N SER A 428 1.22 -9.01 -2.65
CA SER A 428 0.60 -7.96 -3.47
C SER A 428 1.65 -7.34 -4.39
N CYS A 429 1.50 -7.59 -5.68
CA CYS A 429 2.46 -7.20 -6.72
C CYS A 429 1.82 -6.33 -7.80
N ASP A 430 0.68 -5.73 -7.52
CA ASP A 430 0.01 -4.86 -8.47
C ASP A 430 0.76 -3.52 -8.60
N GLY A 431 0.98 -3.06 -9.81
CA GLY A 431 1.51 -1.75 -10.11
C GLY A 431 3.03 -1.66 -10.23
N TYR A 432 3.58 -0.48 -10.01
CA TYR A 432 5.01 -0.22 -10.13
C TYR A 432 5.76 -0.81 -8.93
N LEU A 433 6.65 -1.75 -9.20
CA LEU A 433 7.30 -2.52 -8.16
C LEU A 433 8.51 -1.79 -7.59
N ARG A 434 8.25 -0.87 -6.69
CA ARG A 434 9.26 -0.30 -5.80
C ARG A 434 9.52 -1.19 -4.61
N GLY A 435 8.50 -1.87 -4.10
CA GLY A 435 8.66 -2.72 -2.94
C GLY A 435 7.43 -3.50 -2.48
N GLY A 436 6.38 -3.58 -3.27
CA GLY A 436 5.14 -4.27 -2.88
C GLY A 436 4.31 -3.47 -1.87
N VAL A 437 3.61 -4.15 -0.98
CA VAL A 437 2.86 -3.48 0.10
C VAL A 437 3.83 -2.84 1.07
N GLY A 438 3.60 -1.55 1.36
CA GLY A 438 4.48 -0.75 2.19
C GLY A 438 5.70 -0.19 1.46
N ASP A 439 6.09 -0.75 0.34
CA ASP A 439 7.08 -0.20 -0.57
C ASP A 439 8.49 -0.05 0.06
N GLU A 440 8.87 -0.99 0.93
CA GLU A 440 10.16 -0.97 1.66
C GLU A 440 11.28 -1.72 0.93
N TRP A 441 10.97 -2.46 -0.14
CA TRP A 441 11.93 -3.22 -0.94
C TRP A 441 11.96 -2.70 -2.38
N PRO A 442 13.02 -1.96 -2.76
CA PRO A 442 13.13 -1.39 -4.10
C PRO A 442 13.57 -2.46 -5.10
N LEU A 443 12.61 -3.24 -5.64
CA LEU A 443 12.88 -4.41 -6.47
C LEU A 443 13.72 -4.10 -7.70
N SER A 444 13.47 -2.96 -8.37
CA SER A 444 14.27 -2.53 -9.51
C SER A 444 15.73 -2.21 -9.13
N ALA A 445 15.97 -1.63 -7.95
CA ALA A 445 17.32 -1.35 -7.45
C ALA A 445 18.06 -2.64 -7.05
N LEU A 446 17.35 -3.62 -6.45
CA LEU A 446 17.89 -4.96 -6.19
C LEU A 446 18.29 -5.63 -7.51
N ALA A 447 17.43 -5.58 -8.52
CA ALA A 447 17.73 -6.14 -9.84
C ALA A 447 18.97 -5.47 -10.45
N ARG A 448 19.05 -4.13 -10.45
CA ARG A 448 20.25 -3.41 -10.94
C ARG A 448 21.53 -3.73 -10.17
N SER A 449 21.41 -4.13 -8.91
CA SER A 449 22.55 -4.58 -8.09
C SER A 449 22.97 -6.03 -8.34
N GLY A 450 22.34 -6.72 -9.28
CA GLY A 450 22.66 -8.09 -9.66
C GLY A 450 21.92 -9.18 -8.86
N ILE A 451 20.83 -8.81 -8.18
CA ILE A 451 19.96 -9.72 -7.43
C ILE A 451 18.63 -9.78 -8.18
N SER A 452 18.27 -10.93 -8.76
CA SER A 452 16.93 -11.11 -9.33
C SER A 452 15.89 -10.86 -8.27
N ALA A 453 14.84 -10.08 -8.56
CA ALA A 453 13.82 -9.71 -7.60
C ALA A 453 12.43 -10.19 -8.07
N LEU A 454 11.84 -11.13 -7.33
CA LEU A 454 10.55 -11.73 -7.64
C LEU A 454 9.50 -11.25 -6.64
N CYS A 455 8.43 -10.66 -7.16
CA CYS A 455 7.21 -10.42 -6.40
C CYS A 455 6.17 -11.47 -6.78
N ILE A 456 5.66 -12.24 -5.81
CA ILE A 456 4.65 -13.28 -6.02
C ILE A 456 3.28 -12.75 -5.59
N SER A 457 2.33 -12.72 -6.50
CA SER A 457 0.94 -12.39 -6.18
C SER A 457 0.26 -13.55 -5.46
N ALA A 458 -0.37 -13.29 -4.31
CA ALA A 458 -1.18 -14.28 -3.62
C ALA A 458 -2.32 -14.75 -4.55
N PRO A 459 -2.46 -16.06 -4.77
CA PRO A 459 -3.58 -16.60 -5.54
C PRO A 459 -4.89 -16.37 -4.77
N PRO A 460 -6.05 -16.37 -5.44
CA PRO A 460 -7.34 -16.31 -4.79
C PRO A 460 -7.56 -17.50 -3.84
N GLU A 461 -8.31 -17.23 -2.77
CA GLU A 461 -8.81 -18.31 -1.90
C GLU A 461 -9.72 -19.24 -2.68
N GLN A 462 -9.56 -20.55 -2.48
CA GLN A 462 -10.45 -21.53 -3.10
C GLN A 462 -11.74 -21.68 -2.28
N PRO A 463 -12.88 -21.94 -2.92
CA PRO A 463 -14.12 -22.20 -2.22
C PRO A 463 -13.96 -23.38 -1.24
N GLY A 464 -14.35 -23.17 0.02
CA GLY A 464 -14.26 -24.18 1.07
C GLY A 464 -12.91 -24.31 1.77
N GLU A 465 -11.92 -23.46 1.44
CA GLU A 465 -10.69 -23.36 2.24
C GLU A 465 -11.05 -22.87 3.66
N GLN A 466 -10.76 -23.73 4.64
CA GLN A 466 -10.84 -23.38 6.05
C GLN A 466 -9.45 -23.04 6.58
N ASP A 467 -9.40 -22.45 7.77
CA ASP A 467 -8.15 -22.01 8.42
C ASP A 467 -7.50 -20.74 7.81
N GLY A 468 -8.23 -19.98 7.05
CA GLY A 468 -7.91 -18.60 6.67
C GLY A 468 -6.42 -18.34 6.43
N ASN A 469 -5.80 -17.61 7.33
CA ASN A 469 -4.41 -17.19 7.21
C ASN A 469 -3.38 -18.33 7.37
N LEU A 470 -3.68 -19.43 8.09
CA LEU A 470 -2.76 -20.59 8.10
C LEU A 470 -2.64 -21.19 6.71
N LYS A 471 -3.77 -21.41 6.06
CA LYS A 471 -3.80 -21.94 4.69
C LYS A 471 -3.14 -20.97 3.71
N ALA A 472 -3.32 -19.67 3.91
CA ALA A 472 -2.65 -18.65 3.11
C ALA A 472 -1.11 -18.71 3.27
N ASN A 473 -0.58 -18.94 4.49
CA ASN A 473 0.85 -19.15 4.71
C ASN A 473 1.37 -20.42 4.04
N GLU A 474 0.65 -21.55 4.17
CA GLU A 474 1.02 -22.80 3.48
C GLU A 474 1.05 -22.61 1.97
N THR A 475 0.06 -21.92 1.42
CA THR A 475 0.00 -21.56 -0.01
C THR A 475 1.18 -20.68 -0.40
N ALA A 476 1.54 -19.70 0.42
CA ALA A 476 2.70 -18.86 0.16
C ALA A 476 4.01 -19.67 0.14
N MET A 477 4.19 -20.60 1.09
CA MET A 477 5.36 -21.49 1.10
C MET A 477 5.45 -22.35 -0.16
N ALA A 478 4.33 -22.95 -0.58
CA ALA A 478 4.27 -23.74 -1.81
C ALA A 478 4.61 -22.90 -3.05
N GLY A 479 4.09 -21.66 -3.13
CA GLY A 479 4.38 -20.73 -4.22
C GLY A 479 5.84 -20.29 -4.27
N ILE A 480 6.45 -20.01 -3.12
CA ILE A 480 7.87 -19.61 -3.04
C ILE A 480 8.77 -20.79 -3.40
N ALA A 481 8.53 -21.98 -2.82
CA ALA A 481 9.35 -23.17 -3.07
C ALA A 481 9.31 -23.55 -4.55
N SER A 482 8.12 -23.64 -5.15
CA SER A 482 7.96 -24.01 -6.56
C SER A 482 8.54 -22.94 -7.52
N ALA A 483 8.52 -21.65 -7.16
CA ALA A 483 9.19 -20.61 -7.94
C ALA A 483 10.72 -20.76 -7.91
N ILE A 484 11.30 -21.06 -6.73
CA ILE A 484 12.74 -21.33 -6.59
C ILE A 484 13.14 -22.55 -7.43
N GLU A 485 12.38 -23.64 -7.36
CA GLU A 485 12.62 -24.85 -8.15
C GLU A 485 12.58 -24.55 -9.66
N LEU A 486 11.56 -23.84 -10.13
CA LEU A 486 11.41 -23.43 -11.53
C LEU A 486 12.60 -22.61 -12.02
N LEU A 487 12.96 -21.56 -11.29
CA LEU A 487 14.04 -20.66 -11.70
C LEU A 487 15.42 -21.33 -11.62
N ASN A 488 15.62 -22.22 -10.64
CA ASN A 488 16.83 -23.02 -10.54
C ASN A 488 16.95 -24.03 -11.71
N ALA A 489 15.86 -24.71 -12.05
CA ALA A 489 15.83 -25.63 -13.19
C ALA A 489 16.12 -24.93 -14.53
N GLN A 490 15.74 -23.64 -14.65
CA GLN A 490 16.06 -22.79 -15.79
C GLN A 490 17.51 -22.23 -15.76
N GLY A 491 18.29 -22.50 -14.70
CA GLY A 491 19.66 -21.97 -14.55
C GLY A 491 19.72 -20.47 -14.24
N ARG A 492 18.61 -19.82 -13.91
CA ARG A 492 18.52 -18.38 -13.73
C ARG A 492 19.00 -17.91 -12.35
N ILE A 493 18.85 -18.74 -11.33
CA ILE A 493 19.19 -18.40 -9.94
C ILE A 493 20.12 -19.43 -9.29
N ASP A 494 20.77 -19.00 -8.21
CA ASP A 494 21.48 -19.87 -7.28
C ASP A 494 20.57 -20.17 -6.08
N PRO A 495 20.11 -21.42 -5.90
CA PRO A 495 19.18 -21.79 -4.82
C PRO A 495 19.79 -21.64 -3.40
N ASN A 496 21.12 -21.46 -3.30
CA ASN A 496 21.81 -21.23 -2.04
C ASN A 496 21.85 -19.73 -1.65
N ARG A 497 21.42 -18.84 -2.53
CA ARG A 497 21.48 -17.39 -2.31
C ARG A 497 20.09 -16.76 -2.47
N ILE A 498 19.14 -17.23 -1.64
CA ILE A 498 17.76 -16.77 -1.62
C ILE A 498 17.56 -15.82 -0.46
N GLY A 499 17.14 -14.59 -0.76
CA GLY A 499 16.66 -13.62 0.23
C GLY A 499 15.14 -13.51 0.20
N VAL A 500 14.54 -13.26 1.36
CA VAL A 500 13.09 -13.01 1.45
C VAL A 500 12.81 -11.75 2.26
N GLY A 501 11.73 -11.06 1.93
CA GLY A 501 11.30 -9.89 2.68
C GLY A 501 9.83 -9.58 2.50
N GLY A 502 9.27 -8.84 3.46
CA GLY A 502 7.87 -8.45 3.39
C GLY A 502 7.42 -7.57 4.55
N VAL A 503 6.26 -6.95 4.38
CA VAL A 503 5.55 -6.16 5.39
C VAL A 503 4.19 -6.78 5.65
N SER A 504 3.65 -6.61 6.87
CA SER A 504 2.35 -7.14 7.27
C SER A 504 2.31 -8.67 7.07
N PHE A 505 1.30 -9.22 6.41
CA PHE A 505 1.23 -10.64 6.06
C PHE A 505 2.48 -11.13 5.28
N GLY A 506 3.09 -10.27 4.46
CA GLY A 506 4.34 -10.58 3.78
C GLY A 506 5.52 -10.80 4.73
N ALA A 507 5.53 -10.15 5.90
CA ALA A 507 6.53 -10.38 6.95
C ALA A 507 6.33 -11.74 7.64
N ASP A 508 5.06 -12.11 7.90
CA ASP A 508 4.72 -13.44 8.43
C ASP A 508 5.19 -14.53 7.45
N VAL A 509 4.92 -14.35 6.15
CA VAL A 509 5.40 -15.25 5.08
C VAL A 509 6.93 -15.32 5.04
N ALA A 510 7.63 -14.19 5.11
CA ALA A 510 9.10 -14.14 5.09
C ALA A 510 9.70 -14.91 6.28
N MET A 511 9.16 -14.73 7.48
CA MET A 511 9.60 -15.45 8.66
C MET A 511 9.26 -16.96 8.59
N TRP A 512 8.11 -17.29 8.01
CA TRP A 512 7.75 -18.70 7.78
C TRP A 512 8.69 -19.37 6.77
N ALA A 513 9.08 -18.65 5.72
CA ALA A 513 10.09 -19.12 4.77
C ALA A 513 11.42 -19.37 5.47
N ALA A 514 11.87 -18.45 6.35
CA ALA A 514 13.10 -18.60 7.12
C ALA A 514 13.11 -19.83 8.04
N MET A 515 11.94 -20.25 8.53
CA MET A 515 11.82 -21.46 9.38
C MET A 515 11.71 -22.78 8.59
N ARG A 516 11.42 -22.76 7.28
CA ARG A 516 10.99 -23.94 6.50
C ARG A 516 11.75 -24.16 5.20
N LEU A 517 12.36 -23.11 4.65
CA LEU A 517 13.07 -23.15 3.38
C LEU A 517 14.55 -22.76 3.56
N PRO A 518 15.44 -23.11 2.63
CA PRO A 518 16.85 -22.73 2.69
C PRO A 518 17.05 -21.27 2.32
N ILE A 519 16.67 -20.37 3.22
CA ILE A 519 16.79 -18.92 3.06
C ILE A 519 18.15 -18.45 3.57
N ALA A 520 18.80 -17.58 2.80
CA ALA A 520 20.14 -17.05 3.11
C ALA A 520 20.10 -15.67 3.79
N ALA A 521 19.01 -14.89 3.66
CA ALA A 521 18.81 -13.60 4.34
C ALA A 521 17.33 -13.20 4.39
N VAL A 522 16.94 -12.52 5.47
CA VAL A 522 15.58 -12.06 5.70
C VAL A 522 15.56 -10.57 6.02
N SER A 523 14.54 -9.84 5.52
CA SER A 523 14.22 -8.48 5.96
C SER A 523 12.71 -8.33 6.16
N ILE A 524 12.28 -7.83 7.32
CA ILE A 524 10.86 -7.65 7.64
C ILE A 524 10.55 -6.21 8.07
N GLY A 525 9.38 -5.71 7.65
CA GLY A 525 8.86 -4.38 8.00
C GLY A 525 7.75 -4.38 9.07
N SER A 526 7.21 -5.54 9.41
CA SER A 526 6.14 -5.74 10.41
C SER A 526 6.08 -7.22 10.78
N LEU A 527 5.43 -7.57 11.89
CA LEU A 527 5.15 -8.96 12.24
C LEU A 527 3.98 -9.02 13.22
N GLN A 528 3.01 -9.93 12.97
CA GLN A 528 1.79 -10.07 13.77
C GLN A 528 1.68 -11.40 14.53
N LEU A 529 2.42 -12.44 14.12
CA LEU A 529 2.32 -13.80 14.67
C LEU A 529 3.20 -14.01 15.92
N GLU A 530 3.07 -13.12 16.90
CA GLU A 530 3.80 -13.19 18.16
C GLU A 530 2.87 -13.15 19.37
N PRO A 531 3.15 -13.93 20.45
CA PRO A 531 2.37 -13.87 21.70
C PRO A 531 2.27 -12.45 22.29
N THR A 532 3.33 -11.65 22.16
CA THR A 532 3.34 -10.25 22.59
C THR A 532 2.33 -9.41 21.83
N TYR A 533 2.17 -9.63 20.53
CA TYR A 533 1.16 -8.95 19.72
C TYR A 533 -0.27 -9.25 20.22
N TRP A 534 -0.54 -10.50 20.60
CA TRP A 534 -1.82 -10.87 21.23
C TRP A 534 -2.09 -10.04 22.48
N TRP A 535 -1.14 -9.98 23.43
CA TRP A 535 -1.33 -9.30 24.71
C TRP A 535 -1.50 -7.78 24.54
N PHE A 536 -0.75 -7.13 23.67
CA PHE A 536 -0.94 -5.72 23.39
C PHE A 536 -2.32 -5.41 22.81
N ASN A 537 -2.93 -6.36 22.10
CA ASN A 537 -4.24 -6.19 21.49
C ASN A 537 -5.41 -6.72 22.34
N SER A 538 -5.13 -7.37 23.48
CA SER A 538 -6.15 -8.00 24.33
C SER A 538 -6.69 -7.09 25.43
N ILE A 539 -6.61 -5.77 25.24
CA ILE A 539 -7.23 -4.80 26.15
C ILE A 539 -8.76 -4.96 26.07
N ARG A 540 -9.41 -4.91 27.23
CA ARG A 540 -10.87 -5.04 27.34
C ARG A 540 -11.57 -4.03 26.43
N GLY A 541 -12.56 -4.49 25.68
CA GLY A 541 -13.32 -3.67 24.73
C GLY A 541 -12.76 -3.66 23.29
N ARG A 542 -11.53 -4.15 23.06
CA ARG A 542 -10.98 -4.27 21.70
C ARG A 542 -11.49 -5.53 20.99
N ASP A 543 -11.79 -5.40 19.70
CA ASP A 543 -12.23 -6.53 18.86
C ASP A 543 -11.06 -7.38 18.33
N ALA A 544 -9.82 -6.92 18.48
CA ALA A 544 -8.64 -7.58 17.92
C ALA A 544 -8.48 -9.06 18.32
N PRO A 545 -8.71 -9.49 19.58
CA PRO A 545 -8.64 -10.91 19.93
C PRO A 545 -9.61 -11.78 19.14
N LYS A 546 -10.83 -11.29 18.89
CA LYS A 546 -11.83 -12.02 18.08
C LYS A 546 -11.37 -12.14 16.63
N LEU A 547 -10.80 -11.07 16.08
CA LEU A 547 -10.29 -11.06 14.70
C LEU A 547 -9.10 -11.99 14.53
N ILE A 548 -8.16 -12.00 15.49
CA ILE A 548 -7.02 -12.91 15.50
C ILE A 548 -7.49 -14.36 15.59
N GLN A 549 -8.50 -14.63 16.43
CA GLN A 549 -9.07 -15.96 16.51
C GLN A 549 -9.76 -16.40 15.21
N GLN A 550 -10.52 -15.50 14.59
CA GLN A 550 -11.21 -15.80 13.32
C GLN A 550 -10.22 -16.01 12.16
N SER A 551 -9.16 -15.21 12.09
CA SER A 551 -8.21 -15.24 10.98
C SER A 551 -7.14 -16.32 11.13
N TRP A 552 -6.71 -16.63 12.36
CA TRP A 552 -5.56 -17.49 12.64
C TRP A 552 -5.89 -18.69 13.53
N GLY A 553 -7.10 -18.78 14.09
CA GLY A 553 -7.46 -19.77 15.10
C GLY A 553 -6.69 -19.59 16.42
N LEU A 554 -6.17 -18.39 16.70
CA LEU A 554 -5.36 -18.09 17.89
C LEU A 554 -6.21 -17.51 18.99
N GLY A 555 -6.30 -18.22 20.11
CA GLY A 555 -6.70 -17.69 21.42
C GLY A 555 -5.54 -17.09 22.18
N SER A 556 -5.67 -16.89 23.50
CA SER A 556 -4.49 -16.49 24.29
C SER A 556 -3.38 -17.54 24.16
N PRO A 557 -2.09 -17.15 24.39
CA PRO A 557 -0.99 -18.11 24.35
C PRO A 557 -1.21 -19.35 25.23
N GLU A 558 -1.90 -19.20 26.37
CA GLU A 558 -2.24 -20.30 27.27
C GLU A 558 -3.40 -21.14 26.76
N ALA A 559 -4.35 -20.54 26.07
CA ALA A 559 -5.53 -21.25 25.55
C ALA A 559 -5.23 -22.07 24.28
N THR A 560 -4.29 -21.62 23.46
CA THR A 560 -3.93 -22.27 22.18
C THR A 560 -2.41 -22.41 22.00
N PRO A 561 -1.67 -23.03 22.97
CA PRO A 561 -0.22 -23.05 22.97
C PRO A 561 0.38 -23.77 21.75
N GLU A 562 -0.22 -24.87 21.31
CA GLU A 562 0.28 -25.64 20.15
C GLU A 562 0.10 -24.85 18.84
N ARG A 563 -0.98 -24.06 18.73
CA ARG A 563 -1.21 -23.19 17.58
C ARG A 563 -0.18 -22.05 17.55
N TRP A 564 0.12 -21.43 18.68
CA TRP A 564 1.19 -20.44 18.80
C TRP A 564 2.55 -21.02 18.47
N LYS A 565 2.86 -22.21 18.96
CA LYS A 565 4.10 -22.91 18.63
C LYS A 565 4.21 -23.23 17.13
N LEU A 566 3.10 -23.50 16.45
CA LEU A 566 3.10 -23.72 15.00
C LEU A 566 3.41 -22.43 14.22
N LEU A 567 2.88 -21.30 14.67
CA LEU A 567 2.82 -20.06 13.91
C LEU A 567 3.91 -19.04 14.27
N SER A 568 4.27 -18.91 15.55
CA SER A 568 5.15 -17.84 16.05
C SER A 568 6.62 -18.07 15.74
N PRO A 569 7.29 -17.16 15.01
CA PRO A 569 8.73 -17.19 14.83
C PRO A 569 9.51 -17.12 16.16
N ALA A 570 9.04 -16.33 17.15
CA ALA A 570 9.70 -16.25 18.45
C ALA A 570 9.72 -17.59 19.20
N LEU A 571 8.75 -18.47 18.98
CA LEU A 571 8.69 -19.79 19.59
C LEU A 571 9.46 -20.85 18.77
N ASN A 572 10.05 -20.47 17.62
CA ASN A 572 10.77 -21.33 16.70
C ASN A 572 12.11 -20.74 16.24
N VAL A 573 12.78 -19.97 17.09
CA VAL A 573 14.07 -19.33 16.72
C VAL A 573 15.17 -20.35 16.40
N ASP A 574 15.08 -21.55 16.95
CA ASP A 574 15.96 -22.69 16.65
C ASP A 574 15.87 -23.17 15.20
N LYS A 575 14.77 -22.87 14.49
CA LYS A 575 14.57 -23.18 13.09
C LYS A 575 15.02 -22.06 12.14
N ILE A 576 15.32 -20.88 12.68
CA ILE A 576 15.73 -19.73 11.88
C ILE A 576 17.25 -19.75 11.71
N ASN A 577 17.70 -20.03 10.50
CA ASN A 577 19.11 -20.15 10.14
C ASN A 577 19.55 -19.11 9.11
N ALA A 578 18.89 -17.98 9.06
CA ALA A 578 19.20 -16.87 8.17
C ALA A 578 19.37 -15.58 8.97
N PRO A 579 20.31 -14.70 8.59
CA PRO A 579 20.39 -13.35 9.12
C PRO A 579 19.06 -12.61 8.98
N VAL A 580 18.61 -11.93 10.04
CA VAL A 580 17.31 -11.23 10.11
C VAL A 580 17.50 -9.74 10.34
N LEU A 581 17.04 -8.93 9.38
CA LEU A 581 16.91 -7.48 9.50
C LEU A 581 15.44 -7.15 9.80
N MET A 582 15.21 -6.40 10.87
CA MET A 582 13.91 -5.89 11.25
C MET A 582 13.90 -4.37 11.08
N GLN A 583 13.02 -3.84 10.26
CA GLN A 583 12.87 -2.40 10.01
C GLN A 583 11.44 -2.00 10.29
N LEU A 584 11.15 -1.72 11.57
CA LEU A 584 9.80 -1.66 12.09
C LEU A 584 9.33 -0.22 12.32
N PRO A 585 8.05 0.10 12.02
CA PRO A 585 7.46 1.35 12.47
C PRO A 585 7.36 1.39 14.00
N GLU A 586 7.42 2.59 14.58
CA GLU A 586 7.36 2.75 16.04
C GLU A 586 6.14 2.08 16.66
N GLN A 587 5.03 2.09 15.96
CA GLN A 587 3.79 1.49 16.44
C GLN A 587 3.84 -0.04 16.58
N GLU A 588 4.81 -0.72 15.95
CA GLU A 588 4.82 -2.20 15.90
C GLU A 588 6.07 -2.83 16.49
N PHE A 589 7.17 -2.06 16.68
CA PHE A 589 8.42 -2.66 17.13
C PHE A 589 8.31 -3.31 18.52
N ARG A 590 7.50 -2.74 19.43
CA ARG A 590 7.35 -3.28 20.80
C ARG A 590 6.68 -4.66 20.79
N SER A 591 5.72 -4.88 19.94
CA SER A 591 5.07 -6.19 19.82
C SER A 591 5.99 -7.26 19.24
N THR A 592 7.06 -6.87 18.56
CA THR A 592 8.06 -7.78 17.95
C THR A 592 9.28 -8.00 18.87
N MET A 593 9.34 -7.35 20.03
CA MET A 593 10.49 -7.44 20.94
C MET A 593 10.76 -8.85 21.46
N GLN A 594 9.76 -9.72 21.55
CA GLN A 594 9.96 -11.10 21.96
C GLN A 594 10.81 -11.88 20.95
N LEU A 595 10.53 -11.72 19.67
CA LEU A 595 11.32 -12.34 18.59
C LEU A 595 12.75 -11.79 18.60
N TYR A 596 12.89 -10.45 18.63
CA TYR A 596 14.20 -9.80 18.63
C TYR A 596 15.06 -10.25 19.83
N ALA A 597 14.48 -10.26 21.03
CA ALA A 597 15.19 -10.68 22.23
C ALA A 597 15.67 -12.14 22.15
N ARG A 598 14.84 -13.04 21.65
CA ARG A 598 15.20 -14.46 21.48
C ARG A 598 16.25 -14.67 20.40
N LEU A 599 16.14 -14.00 19.26
CA LEU A 599 17.14 -14.06 18.19
C LEU A 599 18.48 -13.47 18.65
N SER A 600 18.49 -12.37 19.41
CA SER A 600 19.71 -11.74 19.91
C SER A 600 20.46 -12.60 20.94
N GLN A 601 19.81 -13.59 21.54
CA GLN A 601 20.43 -14.61 22.42
C GLN A 601 20.93 -15.83 21.65
N SER A 602 20.60 -15.94 20.36
CA SER A 602 21.11 -16.99 19.47
C SER A 602 22.39 -16.52 18.76
N SER A 603 22.98 -17.37 17.91
CA SER A 603 24.09 -16.96 17.05
C SER A 603 23.62 -16.30 15.75
N VAL A 604 22.32 -16.23 15.48
CA VAL A 604 21.76 -15.67 14.23
C VAL A 604 22.01 -14.17 14.16
N PRO A 605 22.69 -13.68 13.12
CA PRO A 605 22.90 -12.24 12.93
C PRO A 605 21.55 -11.51 12.86
N THR A 606 21.32 -10.58 13.78
CA THR A 606 20.03 -9.89 13.88
C THR A 606 20.23 -8.41 14.15
N GLU A 607 19.57 -7.54 13.38
CA GLU A 607 19.48 -6.11 13.65
C GLU A 607 18.00 -5.67 13.66
N LEU A 608 17.69 -4.71 14.53
CA LEU A 608 16.37 -4.07 14.59
C LEU A 608 16.55 -2.55 14.54
N PHE A 609 15.83 -1.92 13.60
CA PHE A 609 15.66 -0.48 13.49
C PHE A 609 14.19 -0.15 13.72
N ALA A 610 13.90 0.73 14.67
CA ALA A 610 12.58 1.29 14.88
C ALA A 610 12.54 2.69 14.28
N PHE A 611 11.59 2.94 13.37
CA PHE A 611 11.38 4.24 12.77
C PHE A 611 10.43 5.07 13.64
N PRO A 612 10.90 6.19 14.23
CA PRO A 612 10.08 7.02 15.10
C PRO A 612 8.86 7.58 14.37
N THR A 613 7.75 7.70 15.07
CA THR A 613 6.50 8.33 14.58
C THR A 613 5.84 7.67 13.38
N GLU A 614 6.39 6.59 12.87
CA GLU A 614 5.86 5.91 11.68
C GLU A 614 4.66 5.01 12.01
N PRO A 615 3.62 5.06 11.17
CA PRO A 615 2.53 4.10 11.15
C PRO A 615 2.96 2.81 10.43
N HIS A 616 2.01 1.89 10.23
CA HIS A 616 2.23 0.60 9.57
C HIS A 616 3.01 0.69 8.25
N ILE A 617 2.70 1.68 7.42
CA ILE A 617 3.44 2.02 6.19
C ILE A 617 4.28 3.27 6.46
N LEU A 618 5.55 3.24 6.13
CA LEU A 618 6.46 4.38 6.31
C LEU A 618 5.97 5.59 5.50
N THR A 619 5.80 6.71 6.16
CA THR A 619 5.29 7.95 5.57
C THR A 619 6.33 9.05 5.42
N GLU A 620 7.41 9.02 6.20
CA GLU A 620 8.49 10.02 6.07
C GLU A 620 9.48 9.60 4.97
N PRO A 621 9.72 10.45 3.96
CA PRO A 621 10.60 10.11 2.83
C PRO A 621 12.01 9.66 3.24
N ARG A 622 12.60 10.28 4.27
CA ARG A 622 13.94 9.89 4.77
C ARG A 622 13.95 8.52 5.43
N HIS A 623 12.87 8.14 6.11
CA HIS A 623 12.73 6.80 6.69
C HIS A 623 12.62 5.74 5.59
N ARG A 624 11.83 6.02 4.55
CA ARG A 624 11.72 5.13 3.39
C ARG A 624 13.05 4.98 2.66
N LEU A 625 13.78 6.08 2.44
CA LEU A 625 15.12 6.02 1.84
C LEU A 625 16.07 5.17 2.69
N ALA A 626 16.09 5.37 4.02
CA ALA A 626 16.94 4.60 4.92
C ALA A 626 16.59 3.10 4.89
N ALA A 627 15.29 2.76 4.80
CA ALA A 627 14.85 1.37 4.64
C ALA A 627 15.29 0.78 3.30
N TYR A 628 15.15 1.52 2.21
CA TYR A 628 15.59 1.10 0.87
C TYR A 628 17.10 0.85 0.81
N GLU A 629 17.90 1.82 1.25
CA GLU A 629 19.36 1.71 1.25
C GLU A 629 19.81 0.51 2.07
N ARG A 630 19.25 0.33 3.27
CA ARG A 630 19.62 -0.76 4.16
C ARG A 630 19.18 -2.13 3.61
N ASN A 631 18.02 -2.22 2.96
CA ASN A 631 17.58 -3.44 2.31
C ASN A 631 18.49 -3.83 1.15
N VAL A 632 18.87 -2.89 0.29
CA VAL A 632 19.82 -3.16 -0.80
C VAL A 632 21.17 -3.60 -0.25
N ASP A 633 21.70 -2.88 0.74
CA ASP A 633 22.98 -3.20 1.38
C ASP A 633 22.95 -4.58 2.07
N TRP A 634 21.84 -4.90 2.78
CA TRP A 634 21.66 -6.16 3.48
C TRP A 634 21.73 -7.34 2.53
N PHE A 635 20.93 -7.32 1.47
CA PHE A 635 20.91 -8.43 0.52
C PHE A 635 22.20 -8.52 -0.31
N ARG A 636 22.84 -7.40 -0.66
CA ARG A 636 24.17 -7.42 -1.29
C ARG A 636 25.23 -8.03 -0.38
N PHE A 637 25.22 -7.66 0.89
CA PHE A 637 26.20 -8.19 1.86
C PHE A 637 26.00 -9.70 2.08
N TRP A 638 24.78 -10.14 2.34
CA TRP A 638 24.53 -11.55 2.70
C TRP A 638 24.45 -12.48 1.50
N LEU A 639 23.95 -12.04 0.35
CA LEU A 639 23.79 -12.88 -0.84
C LEU A 639 24.95 -12.80 -1.84
N GLN A 640 25.71 -11.68 -1.85
CA GLN A 640 26.80 -11.48 -2.81
C GLN A 640 28.17 -11.28 -2.14
N GLY A 641 28.23 -11.03 -0.83
CA GLY A 641 29.48 -10.68 -0.15
C GLY A 641 29.97 -9.26 -0.47
N VAL A 642 29.11 -8.37 -0.99
CA VAL A 642 29.45 -7.03 -1.48
C VAL A 642 29.09 -5.97 -0.47
N GLU A 643 30.00 -5.04 -0.21
CA GLU A 643 29.83 -3.86 0.64
C GLU A 643 29.80 -2.58 -0.20
N ASP A 644 29.00 -1.61 0.20
CA ASP A 644 29.03 -0.26 -0.36
C ASP A 644 30.27 0.48 0.20
N PRO A 645 31.13 1.05 -0.63
CA PRO A 645 32.36 1.69 -0.18
C PRO A 645 32.16 3.04 0.52
N SER A 646 30.92 3.52 0.65
CA SER A 646 30.63 4.80 1.32
C SER A 646 31.09 4.79 2.76
N THR A 647 31.84 5.83 3.14
CA THR A 647 32.34 6.01 4.50
C THR A 647 31.22 6.15 5.54
N THR A 648 30.05 6.64 5.11
CA THR A 648 28.87 6.77 5.99
C THR A 648 28.33 5.41 6.43
N LYS A 649 28.61 4.33 5.69
CA LYS A 649 28.15 2.97 5.95
C LYS A 649 29.18 2.10 6.68
N THR A 650 30.36 2.64 6.98
CA THR A 650 31.47 1.89 7.65
C THR A 650 31.02 1.22 8.95
N ALA A 651 30.25 1.92 9.78
CA ALA A 651 29.76 1.38 11.06
C ALA A 651 28.77 0.22 10.86
N GLN A 652 27.90 0.30 9.85
CA GLN A 652 26.95 -0.74 9.47
C GLN A 652 27.69 -2.02 9.08
N TYR A 653 28.62 -1.95 8.14
CA TYR A 653 29.35 -3.12 7.66
C TYR A 653 30.30 -3.70 8.71
N ARG A 654 30.83 -2.88 9.62
CA ARG A 654 31.60 -3.36 10.77
C ARG A 654 30.75 -4.29 11.66
N ARG A 655 29.51 -3.89 11.98
CA ARG A 655 28.59 -4.73 12.76
C ARG A 655 28.26 -6.02 12.02
N TRP A 656 27.95 -5.93 10.71
CA TRP A 656 27.59 -7.10 9.92
C TRP A 656 28.74 -8.09 9.75
N ARG A 657 29.97 -7.61 9.55
CA ARG A 657 31.16 -8.49 9.55
C ARG A 657 31.36 -9.17 10.88
N ALA A 658 31.22 -8.46 12.00
CA ALA A 658 31.32 -9.04 13.33
C ALA A 658 30.24 -10.09 13.57
N ALA A 659 28.99 -9.80 13.19
CA ALA A 659 27.88 -10.74 13.28
C ALA A 659 28.12 -12.00 12.42
N ARG A 660 28.61 -11.82 11.17
CA ARG A 660 28.95 -12.94 10.28
C ARG A 660 30.06 -13.81 10.86
N ALA A 661 31.08 -13.22 11.45
CA ALA A 661 32.19 -13.96 12.09
C ALA A 661 31.76 -14.73 13.34
N ALA A 662 30.80 -14.22 14.08
CA ALA A 662 30.24 -14.88 15.27
C ALA A 662 29.19 -15.94 14.97
N TRP A 663 28.60 -15.90 13.76
CA TRP A 663 27.50 -16.77 13.36
C TRP A 663 27.97 -18.23 13.23
N LYS A 664 27.20 -19.11 13.83
CA LYS A 664 27.37 -20.57 13.73
C LYS A 664 26.08 -21.13 13.10
N PRO A 665 26.02 -21.24 11.78
CA PRO A 665 24.86 -21.86 11.12
C PRO A 665 24.66 -23.27 11.66
N SER A 666 23.42 -23.66 11.94
CA SER A 666 23.11 -25.04 12.29
C SER A 666 23.21 -25.93 11.05
N ASP A 667 23.49 -27.20 11.22
CA ASP A 667 23.64 -28.19 10.13
C ASP A 667 22.37 -28.35 9.26
N LEU A 668 21.27 -27.69 9.63
CA LEU A 668 20.00 -27.68 8.87
C LEU A 668 20.06 -26.85 7.57
N ASN A 669 21.06 -26.00 7.40
CA ASN A 669 21.25 -25.22 6.17
C ASN A 669 22.72 -25.19 5.74
N PRO A 670 23.24 -26.26 5.11
CA PRO A 670 24.65 -26.33 4.68
C PRO A 670 25.03 -25.30 3.60
N SER A 671 24.06 -24.62 3.00
CA SER A 671 24.29 -23.61 1.95
C SER A 671 24.67 -22.23 2.49
N ALA A 672 24.45 -21.93 3.76
CA ALA A 672 24.74 -20.61 4.36
C ALA A 672 26.23 -20.37 4.68
N THR A 673 27.11 -21.35 4.47
CA THR A 673 28.51 -21.31 4.91
C THR A 673 29.54 -20.94 3.84
N LYS A 674 29.15 -20.76 2.57
CA LYS A 674 30.11 -20.36 1.51
C LYS A 674 29.69 -19.06 0.83
N PRO A 675 30.54 -17.99 0.91
CA PRO A 675 30.35 -16.79 0.12
C PRO A 675 30.53 -17.01 -1.37
#